data_4affe4857bd77427310a29548f694172
#
_entry.id   4affe4857bd77427310a29548f694172
#
_cell.length_a   1.000
_cell.length_b   1.000
_cell.length_c   1.000
_cell.angle_alpha   90.00
_cell.angle_beta   90.00
_cell.angle_gamma   90.00
#
_symmetry.space_group_name_H-M   'P 1'
#
loop_
_entity.id
_entity.type
_entity.pdbx_description
1 polymer ?
#
loop_
_entity_poly.entity_id
_entity_poly.type
_entity_poly.pdbx_seq_one_letter_code
_entity_poly.pdbx_strand_id
1 'polypeptide(L)'
;MEYNFRDIEKKWQKRWVENKTYRVTEDKDKEKFYVLNMFPYPSGAGLHVGHPLGYIASDIYARYKRLQGFNVLNPMGYDAYGLPAEQYAIQTGQHPEKTTVTNINRYREQLDKIGFSFDWDREVRTCDPTYYKWTQWAFQKMFNSYYCTSCQKAKPIERLINYFAENGSKDLHVAQSEELNFTAEEWNAMNEKEQQQVLMNYRIAYLGETMVNWCPGLGTVLANDEVVDGVSERGGFPVVQKKMKQWCLRVSAYSQRLLDGLETVEWTDSIKETQRNWIGRSEGTEMQFRIDGTDETFTIFTTRADTIFGVTFMVLAPESELVQKLTTEEQKAEVDEYLAYVKKRTELDRMSDRKVTGVFSGSYAINPFTGDKIPVWISEYVLAGYGTGAIMAVPAHDSRDYAFAKHFGLPVIPLIEGADVSEESFDAKEGTVCNSPVAGKESLNGFSLNGLSVKEAIAATKKFVTEHNLGRVKVNYRLRDAIFSRQRYWGEPFPVYYKDGMPYMIPEECLPLELPEIDKYEPTETGEPPLGRAKVWAWDTKENKVVDKQLIDNDTVFPLELFTMPGFAGSSAYYLRYMDPKDNDALVAKDIDEYWQNVDLYVGGTEHATGHLIYSRFWNKFLFDYGVSCKEEPFQKLVNQGMIQGRSNFVYRINSDDHSKAPVFVSAGLKDQYETTPIHVDVNIVQNDILDIDTFKAWRPEYNNAEFILEDGKYVCGWAVEKMSKSMFNVVNPDMIVEKYGADTLRLYEMFLGPVEQSKPWDTNGIDGCHRFLKKLWGLYFGRAEGEVLINDDEPSKESLKSLHKLIKKVTHDIEHFSYNTSISAFMIAVGEFSQQKCHCREVLKPLAILLAPFAPHIAEELWETLGGEGSICDASWPQYDEQMLVENEMQLTISFNGKARYQMTFPADASNDDVQKAVLADERAAKYIDGKQVVKVIVVPKKIVNVVIK
;
A
#
# COMPACT_ATOMS: atom_id res chain seq x y z
N MET A 1 44.08 -14.52 9.55
CA MET A 1 43.39 -13.31 10.00
C MET A 1 41.89 -13.60 10.13
N GLU A 2 41.34 -13.30 11.29
CA GLU A 2 39.95 -13.60 11.58
C GLU A 2 39.06 -12.48 11.04
N TYR A 3 37.87 -12.87 10.56
CA TYR A 3 36.84 -11.91 10.13
C TYR A 3 36.23 -11.23 11.36
N ASN A 4 36.67 -10.03 11.65
CA ASN A 4 36.12 -9.20 12.75
C ASN A 4 35.13 -8.20 12.22
N PHE A 5 33.87 -8.63 12.08
CA PHE A 5 32.80 -7.82 11.53
C PHE A 5 32.51 -6.57 12.38
N ARG A 6 32.64 -6.65 13.70
CA ARG A 6 32.37 -5.52 14.60
C ARG A 6 33.27 -4.32 14.31
N ASP A 7 34.58 -4.56 14.19
CA ASP A 7 35.52 -3.50 13.89
C ASP A 7 35.39 -3.00 12.46
N ILE A 8 35.14 -3.88 11.50
CA ILE A 8 34.98 -3.55 10.10
C ILE A 8 33.74 -2.67 9.90
N GLU A 9 32.62 -3.06 10.45
CA GLU A 9 31.34 -2.31 10.30
C GLU A 9 31.44 -0.95 10.96
N LYS A 10 31.99 -0.87 12.16
CA LYS A 10 32.19 0.40 12.87
C LYS A 10 33.12 1.36 12.11
N LYS A 11 34.26 0.83 11.59
CA LYS A 11 35.20 1.59 10.78
C LYS A 11 34.54 2.21 9.56
N TRP A 12 33.80 1.42 8.79
CA TRP A 12 33.23 1.89 7.53
C TRP A 12 32.04 2.80 7.72
N GLN A 13 31.17 2.52 8.68
CA GLN A 13 30.07 3.43 9.05
C GLN A 13 30.62 4.81 9.43
N LYS A 14 31.69 4.87 10.19
CA LYS A 14 32.35 6.13 10.52
C LYS A 14 32.91 6.84 9.30
N ARG A 15 33.64 6.13 8.43
CA ARG A 15 34.22 6.69 7.19
C ARG A 15 33.17 7.20 6.23
N TRP A 16 32.05 6.50 6.06
CA TRP A 16 30.97 6.95 5.20
C TRP A 16 30.38 8.30 5.66
N VAL A 17 30.23 8.48 6.96
CA VAL A 17 29.76 9.74 7.53
C VAL A 17 30.79 10.86 7.35
N GLU A 18 32.06 10.60 7.71
CA GLU A 18 33.15 11.59 7.62
C GLU A 18 33.39 12.03 6.17
N ASN A 19 33.38 11.12 5.22
CA ASN A 19 33.61 11.40 3.80
C ASN A 19 32.32 11.83 3.05
N LYS A 20 31.17 11.85 3.70
CA LYS A 20 29.88 12.14 3.07
C LYS A 20 29.66 11.28 1.81
N THR A 21 29.95 9.99 1.92
CA THR A 21 29.99 9.05 0.79
C THR A 21 28.66 8.97 0.04
N TYR A 22 27.54 9.09 0.73
CA TYR A 22 26.19 8.94 0.15
C TYR A 22 25.48 10.25 -0.14
N ARG A 23 26.16 11.38 0.11
CA ARG A 23 25.64 12.69 -0.27
C ARG A 23 25.55 12.79 -1.79
N VAL A 24 24.42 13.26 -2.27
CA VAL A 24 24.18 13.44 -3.69
C VAL A 24 23.82 14.90 -4.02
N THR A 25 24.27 15.35 -5.18
CA THR A 25 23.92 16.65 -5.76
C THR A 25 23.41 16.45 -7.17
N GLU A 26 22.85 17.49 -7.76
CA GLU A 26 22.29 17.47 -9.11
C GLU A 26 23.41 17.55 -10.16
N ASP A 27 24.07 16.43 -10.41
CA ASP A 27 25.15 16.33 -11.42
C ASP A 27 24.54 16.09 -12.80
N LYS A 28 24.48 17.13 -13.63
CA LYS A 28 23.87 17.11 -14.96
C LYS A 28 24.64 16.26 -15.98
N ASP A 29 25.88 15.91 -15.68
CA ASP A 29 26.70 15.04 -16.54
C ASP A 29 26.40 13.55 -16.31
N LYS A 30 25.64 13.23 -15.31
CA LYS A 30 25.18 11.86 -15.00
C LYS A 30 23.69 11.71 -15.15
N GLU A 31 23.28 10.55 -15.64
CA GLU A 31 21.88 10.15 -15.64
C GLU A 31 21.42 9.89 -14.20
N LYS A 32 20.24 10.42 -13.85
CA LYS A 32 19.68 10.31 -12.52
C LYS A 32 19.03 8.95 -12.28
N PHE A 33 19.04 8.52 -11.05
CA PHE A 33 18.18 7.42 -10.59
C PHE A 33 17.69 7.70 -9.18
N TYR A 34 16.37 7.77 -9.02
CA TYR A 34 15.74 8.07 -7.75
C TYR A 34 15.13 6.81 -7.15
N VAL A 35 15.71 6.32 -6.07
CA VAL A 35 15.24 5.17 -5.29
C VAL A 35 14.61 5.67 -4.01
N LEU A 36 13.40 5.24 -3.71
CA LEU A 36 12.68 5.67 -2.52
C LEU A 36 12.01 4.49 -1.81
N ASN A 37 12.16 4.46 -0.49
CA ASN A 37 11.37 3.61 0.39
C ASN A 37 10.21 4.41 0.97
N MET A 38 9.09 3.74 1.24
CA MET A 38 8.08 4.31 2.11
C MET A 38 8.71 4.52 3.48
N PHE A 39 8.77 5.78 3.92
CA PHE A 39 9.46 6.12 5.14
C PHE A 39 8.74 5.61 6.40
N PRO A 40 9.48 5.28 7.46
CA PRO A 40 8.89 4.69 8.64
C PRO A 40 8.16 5.72 9.50
N TYR A 41 7.14 5.23 10.22
CA TYR A 41 6.56 5.92 11.36
C TYR A 41 7.33 5.49 12.63
N PRO A 42 8.04 6.41 13.31
CA PRO A 42 8.89 6.04 14.43
C PRO A 42 8.07 5.67 15.67
N SER A 43 8.06 4.40 16.02
CA SER A 43 7.40 3.87 17.22
C SER A 43 8.40 3.64 18.36
N GLY A 44 7.91 3.63 19.61
CA GLY A 44 8.75 3.46 20.80
C GLY A 44 9.50 2.12 20.90
N ALA A 45 9.06 1.12 20.16
CA ALA A 45 9.72 -0.18 20.11
C ALA A 45 11.01 -0.19 19.30
N GLY A 46 11.20 0.76 18.41
CA GLY A 46 12.20 0.68 17.37
C GLY A 46 11.79 -0.29 16.25
N LEU A 47 12.75 -0.62 15.40
CA LEU A 47 12.57 -1.56 14.30
C LEU A 47 12.62 -3.01 14.78
N HIS A 48 11.84 -3.89 14.18
CA HIS A 48 12.07 -5.34 14.21
C HIS A 48 12.67 -5.81 12.88
N VAL A 49 13.11 -7.07 12.80
CA VAL A 49 13.78 -7.62 11.61
C VAL A 49 12.94 -7.60 10.33
N GLY A 50 11.63 -7.45 10.43
CA GLY A 50 10.74 -7.32 9.27
C GLY A 50 10.79 -5.96 8.59
N HIS A 51 11.09 -4.89 9.31
CA HIS A 51 11.11 -3.54 8.75
C HIS A 51 12.20 -3.32 7.70
N PRO A 52 13.45 -3.76 7.90
CA PRO A 52 14.51 -3.47 6.95
C PRO A 52 14.47 -4.32 5.67
N LEU A 53 13.56 -5.28 5.52
CA LEU A 53 13.47 -6.10 4.31
C LEU A 53 13.37 -5.25 3.03
N GLY A 54 12.43 -4.33 2.99
CA GLY A 54 12.27 -3.42 1.85
C GLY A 54 13.45 -2.46 1.71
N TYR A 55 13.98 -1.96 2.82
CA TYR A 55 15.11 -1.04 2.81
C TYR A 55 16.39 -1.70 2.29
N ILE A 56 16.65 -2.95 2.65
CA ILE A 56 17.79 -3.72 2.14
C ILE A 56 17.61 -3.98 0.64
N ALA A 57 16.42 -4.39 0.22
CA ALA A 57 16.11 -4.66 -1.18
C ALA A 57 16.35 -3.42 -2.06
N SER A 58 15.88 -2.26 -1.64
CA SER A 58 16.09 -1.00 -2.37
C SER A 58 17.53 -0.51 -2.31
N ASP A 59 18.21 -0.71 -1.19
CA ASP A 59 19.61 -0.31 -1.01
C ASP A 59 20.55 -1.10 -1.93
N ILE A 60 20.29 -2.38 -2.12
CA ILE A 60 21.02 -3.21 -3.08
C ILE A 60 20.86 -2.61 -4.49
N TYR A 61 19.64 -2.26 -4.86
CA TYR A 61 19.36 -1.67 -6.17
C TYR A 61 20.00 -0.29 -6.33
N ALA A 62 19.95 0.55 -5.29
CA ALA A 62 20.57 1.87 -5.28
C ALA A 62 22.09 1.79 -5.46
N ARG A 63 22.76 0.88 -4.74
CA ARG A 63 24.20 0.65 -4.86
C ARG A 63 24.58 0.10 -6.22
N TYR A 64 23.79 -0.81 -6.76
CA TYR A 64 23.97 -1.35 -8.11
C TYR A 64 23.90 -0.25 -9.19
N LYS A 65 22.89 0.63 -9.11
CA LYS A 65 22.74 1.74 -10.04
C LYS A 65 23.93 2.72 -9.97
N ARG A 66 24.39 3.01 -8.77
CA ARG A 66 25.59 3.85 -8.59
C ARG A 66 26.82 3.22 -9.23
N LEU A 67 27.02 1.91 -9.08
CA LEU A 67 28.10 1.17 -9.73
C LEU A 67 27.97 1.14 -11.25
N GLN A 68 26.78 1.33 -11.80
CA GLN A 68 26.56 1.50 -13.23
C GLN A 68 26.82 2.93 -13.73
N GLY A 69 27.18 3.86 -12.84
CA GLY A 69 27.48 5.24 -13.18
C GLY A 69 26.35 6.23 -13.06
N PHE A 70 25.17 5.81 -12.56
CA PHE A 70 24.05 6.70 -12.30
C PHE A 70 24.32 7.62 -11.10
N ASN A 71 23.74 8.81 -11.16
CA ASN A 71 23.64 9.70 -10.00
C ASN A 71 22.40 9.31 -9.20
N VAL A 72 22.60 8.67 -8.05
CA VAL A 72 21.53 8.03 -7.29
C VAL A 72 21.08 8.89 -6.12
N LEU A 73 19.79 9.23 -6.10
CA LEU A 73 19.13 9.82 -4.92
C LEU A 73 18.47 8.68 -4.13
N ASN A 74 18.93 8.47 -2.91
CA ASN A 74 18.38 7.48 -1.97
C ASN A 74 18.20 8.15 -0.60
N PRO A 75 17.10 8.92 -0.42
CA PRO A 75 16.87 9.66 0.82
C PRO A 75 16.14 8.81 1.85
N MET A 76 16.14 9.28 3.09
CA MET A 76 15.36 8.71 4.17
C MET A 76 14.95 9.80 5.15
N GLY A 77 13.81 9.61 5.78
CA GLY A 77 13.24 10.50 6.77
C GLY A 77 12.17 9.78 7.59
N TYR A 78 11.27 10.56 8.20
CA TYR A 78 10.30 10.00 9.14
C TYR A 78 8.92 10.61 8.95
N ASP A 79 7.92 9.74 8.91
CA ASP A 79 6.52 10.12 9.04
C ASP A 79 6.24 10.25 10.54
N ALA A 80 6.09 11.49 11.02
CA ALA A 80 6.23 11.78 12.45
C ALA A 80 4.96 12.33 13.11
N TYR A 81 3.89 12.56 12.34
CA TYR A 81 2.60 12.96 12.88
C TYR A 81 1.65 11.75 13.00
N GLY A 82 0.71 11.80 13.92
CA GLY A 82 -0.35 10.82 14.04
C GLY A 82 -0.66 10.35 15.46
N LEU A 83 -1.58 9.42 15.54
CA LEU A 83 -2.17 8.92 16.79
C LEU A 83 -1.18 8.30 17.80
N PRO A 84 -0.14 7.55 17.42
CA PRO A 84 0.66 6.85 18.42
C PRO A 84 1.36 7.76 19.42
N ALA A 85 1.96 8.84 18.94
CA ALA A 85 2.64 9.82 19.80
C ALA A 85 1.64 10.60 20.66
N GLU A 86 0.48 10.92 20.08
CA GLU A 86 -0.58 11.63 20.80
C GLU A 86 -1.20 10.78 21.91
N GLN A 87 -1.47 9.50 21.68
CA GLN A 87 -1.98 8.60 22.72
C GLN A 87 -1.01 8.44 23.89
N TYR A 88 0.28 8.33 23.59
CA TYR A 88 1.30 8.30 24.61
C TYR A 88 1.34 9.63 25.40
N ALA A 89 1.17 10.76 24.71
CA ALA A 89 1.07 12.08 25.35
C ALA A 89 -0.16 12.19 26.26
N ILE A 90 -1.31 11.67 25.85
CA ILE A 90 -2.52 11.63 26.67
C ILE A 90 -2.29 10.81 27.94
N GLN A 91 -1.65 9.66 27.84
CA GLN A 91 -1.37 8.77 28.96
C GLN A 91 -0.34 9.32 29.95
N THR A 92 0.67 10.01 29.45
CA THR A 92 1.84 10.41 30.25
C THR A 92 1.91 11.90 30.55
N GLY A 93 1.14 12.73 29.85
CA GLY A 93 1.26 14.19 29.90
C GLY A 93 2.49 14.74 29.18
N GLN A 94 3.32 13.90 28.56
CA GLN A 94 4.50 14.31 27.84
C GLN A 94 4.14 14.88 26.46
N HIS A 95 4.79 15.98 26.05
CA HIS A 95 4.57 16.57 24.72
C HIS A 95 4.90 15.56 23.62
N PRO A 96 4.02 15.39 22.60
CA PRO A 96 4.23 14.40 21.53
C PRO A 96 5.54 14.57 20.77
N GLU A 97 6.04 15.79 20.62
CA GLU A 97 7.31 16.10 19.97
C GLU A 97 8.50 15.40 20.65
N LYS A 98 8.52 15.45 21.98
CA LYS A 98 9.61 14.83 22.75
C LYS A 98 9.66 13.31 22.56
N THR A 99 8.52 12.67 22.60
CA THR A 99 8.38 11.23 22.32
C THR A 99 8.83 10.92 20.89
N THR A 100 8.36 11.72 19.94
CA THR A 100 8.69 11.55 18.51
C THR A 100 10.18 11.69 18.26
N VAL A 101 10.84 12.70 18.81
CA VAL A 101 12.29 12.90 18.67
C VAL A 101 13.08 11.72 19.28
N THR A 102 12.67 11.23 20.44
CA THR A 102 13.30 10.06 21.07
C THR A 102 13.18 8.82 20.18
N ASN A 103 12.02 8.59 19.59
CA ASN A 103 11.77 7.45 18.70
C ASN A 103 12.56 7.58 17.38
N ILE A 104 12.64 8.78 16.81
CA ILE A 104 13.44 9.07 15.63
C ILE A 104 14.91 8.75 15.88
N ASN A 105 15.47 9.19 17.01
CA ASN A 105 16.85 8.92 17.37
C ASN A 105 17.11 7.42 17.48
N ARG A 106 16.17 6.67 18.04
CA ARG A 106 16.25 5.20 18.14
C ARG A 106 16.24 4.54 16.75
N TYR A 107 15.35 4.95 15.89
CA TYR A 107 15.28 4.45 14.50
C TYR A 107 16.56 4.77 13.73
N ARG A 108 17.06 6.01 13.86
CA ARG A 108 18.30 6.42 13.21
C ARG A 108 19.49 5.56 13.64
N GLU A 109 19.63 5.31 14.92
CA GLU A 109 20.67 4.44 15.46
C GLU A 109 20.62 3.03 14.87
N GLN A 110 19.44 2.45 14.79
CA GLN A 110 19.24 1.12 14.21
C GLN A 110 19.53 1.09 12.71
N LEU A 111 19.07 2.09 11.96
CA LEU A 111 19.33 2.20 10.53
C LEU A 111 20.82 2.38 10.22
N ASP A 112 21.50 3.22 10.98
CA ASP A 112 22.94 3.44 10.82
C ASP A 112 23.74 2.15 11.01
N LYS A 113 23.34 1.30 11.95
CA LYS A 113 24.00 0.02 12.21
C LYS A 113 23.85 -1.00 11.07
N ILE A 114 22.77 -0.92 10.29
CA ILE A 114 22.54 -1.81 9.15
C ILE A 114 23.35 -1.39 7.92
N GLY A 115 23.77 -0.13 7.86
CA GLY A 115 24.71 0.36 6.85
C GLY A 115 24.09 0.68 5.50
N PHE A 116 22.96 1.38 5.50
CA PHE A 116 22.28 1.84 4.29
C PHE A 116 23.01 2.99 3.61
N SER A 117 22.84 3.12 2.31
CA SER A 117 23.39 4.21 1.50
C SER A 117 22.49 5.46 1.45
N PHE A 118 21.82 5.77 2.54
CA PHE A 118 20.92 6.93 2.61
C PHE A 118 21.69 8.25 2.65
N ASP A 119 21.19 9.22 1.89
CA ASP A 119 21.63 10.61 1.98
C ASP A 119 20.87 11.32 3.11
N TRP A 120 21.43 11.31 4.29
CA TRP A 120 20.82 11.91 5.48
C TRP A 120 20.82 13.45 5.47
N ASP A 121 21.57 14.08 4.58
CA ASP A 121 21.47 15.53 4.41
C ASP A 121 20.11 15.96 3.85
N ARG A 122 19.36 15.01 3.31
CA ARG A 122 18.01 15.22 2.76
C ARG A 122 16.90 14.69 3.68
N GLU A 123 17.21 14.38 4.93
CA GLU A 123 16.23 13.92 5.91
C GLU A 123 15.09 14.92 6.03
N VAL A 124 13.85 14.40 6.02
CA VAL A 124 12.64 15.15 6.32
C VAL A 124 11.90 14.50 7.49
N ARG A 125 11.19 15.34 8.25
CA ARG A 125 10.30 14.92 9.33
C ARG A 125 8.98 15.63 9.12
N THR A 126 7.89 14.90 8.97
CA THR A 126 6.59 15.51 8.66
C THR A 126 6.09 16.44 9.75
N CYS A 127 6.57 16.29 10.99
CA CYS A 127 6.25 17.17 12.11
C CYS A 127 7.12 18.44 12.20
N ASP A 128 8.12 18.59 11.32
CA ASP A 128 8.96 19.77 11.30
C ASP A 128 8.24 20.94 10.60
N PRO A 129 8.17 22.12 11.21
CA PRO A 129 7.53 23.29 10.58
C PRO A 129 8.10 23.65 9.21
N THR A 130 9.40 23.45 8.97
CA THR A 130 10.02 23.69 7.67
C THR A 130 9.53 22.73 6.59
N TYR A 131 9.07 21.55 6.99
CA TYR A 131 8.47 20.56 6.13
C TYR A 131 6.97 20.83 5.91
N TYR A 132 6.16 20.88 6.98
CA TYR A 132 4.72 20.95 6.83
C TYR A 132 4.24 22.33 6.36
N LYS A 133 5.08 23.35 6.37
CA LYS A 133 4.85 24.60 5.64
C LYS A 133 4.32 24.34 4.23
N TRP A 134 4.92 23.38 3.53
CA TRP A 134 4.58 23.05 2.15
C TRP A 134 3.32 22.18 2.03
N THR A 135 3.00 21.41 3.04
CA THR A 135 1.70 20.73 3.15
C THR A 135 0.57 21.75 3.33
N GLN A 136 0.78 22.74 4.19
CA GLN A 136 -0.15 23.86 4.37
C GLN A 136 -0.30 24.70 3.09
N TRP A 137 0.79 24.98 2.43
CA TRP A 137 0.81 25.70 1.16
C TRP A 137 0.01 24.97 0.07
N ALA A 138 0.21 23.68 -0.07
CA ALA A 138 -0.53 22.87 -1.03
C ALA A 138 -2.03 22.86 -0.73
N PHE A 139 -2.40 22.77 0.55
CA PHE A 139 -3.78 22.89 0.97
C PHE A 139 -4.40 24.24 0.57
N GLN A 140 -3.69 25.34 0.78
CA GLN A 140 -4.14 26.67 0.35
C GLN A 140 -4.35 26.74 -1.17
N LYS A 141 -3.45 26.15 -1.94
CA LYS A 141 -3.57 26.09 -3.40
C LYS A 141 -4.78 25.25 -3.83
N MET A 142 -5.04 24.14 -3.18
CA MET A 142 -6.22 23.31 -3.42
C MET A 142 -7.52 24.04 -3.06
N PHE A 143 -7.52 24.79 -1.96
CA PHE A 143 -8.66 25.63 -1.58
C PHE A 143 -8.94 26.72 -2.61
N ASN A 144 -7.90 27.33 -3.16
CA ASN A 144 -7.99 28.38 -4.17
C ASN A 144 -8.07 27.87 -5.61
N SER A 145 -8.45 26.62 -5.79
CA SER A 145 -8.56 25.97 -7.10
C SER A 145 -9.91 25.26 -7.27
N TYR A 146 -10.31 25.12 -8.53
CA TYR A 146 -11.41 24.25 -8.94
C TYR A 146 -10.92 23.30 -10.03
N TYR A 147 -11.67 22.24 -10.31
CA TYR A 147 -11.32 21.28 -11.36
C TYR A 147 -12.18 21.48 -12.59
N CYS A 148 -11.55 21.81 -13.73
CA CYS A 148 -12.20 21.92 -15.02
C CYS A 148 -12.30 20.54 -15.68
N THR A 149 -13.52 20.04 -15.88
CA THR A 149 -13.75 18.71 -16.45
C THR A 149 -13.52 18.66 -17.96
N SER A 150 -13.69 19.76 -18.68
CA SER A 150 -13.39 19.83 -20.12
C SER A 150 -11.88 19.89 -20.41
N CYS A 151 -11.13 20.60 -19.59
CA CYS A 151 -9.66 20.68 -19.71
C CYS A 151 -8.95 19.57 -18.96
N GLN A 152 -9.65 18.87 -18.09
CA GLN A 152 -9.13 17.84 -17.19
C GLN A 152 -7.91 18.31 -16.37
N LYS A 153 -8.03 19.45 -15.73
CA LYS A 153 -7.01 20.00 -14.82
C LYS A 153 -7.57 20.98 -13.82
N ALA A 154 -6.85 21.15 -12.73
CA ALA A 154 -7.12 22.20 -11.75
C ALA A 154 -6.79 23.57 -12.32
N LYS A 155 -7.61 24.55 -11.98
CA LYS A 155 -7.44 25.97 -12.36
C LYS A 155 -7.68 26.90 -11.18
N PRO A 156 -7.11 28.11 -11.17
CA PRO A 156 -7.35 29.09 -10.12
C PRO A 156 -8.83 29.45 -9.97
N ILE A 157 -9.30 29.54 -8.73
CA ILE A 157 -10.72 29.81 -8.41
C ILE A 157 -11.20 31.14 -8.95
N GLU A 158 -10.31 32.11 -9.13
CA GLU A 158 -10.63 33.44 -9.68
C GLU A 158 -11.22 33.35 -11.08
N ARG A 159 -10.81 32.39 -11.89
CA ARG A 159 -11.40 32.13 -13.21
C ARG A 159 -12.87 31.73 -13.10
N LEU A 160 -13.21 30.95 -12.09
CA LEU A 160 -14.59 30.54 -11.85
C LEU A 160 -15.44 31.71 -11.33
N ILE A 161 -14.88 32.51 -10.43
CA ILE A 161 -15.54 33.70 -9.91
C ILE A 161 -15.89 34.68 -11.06
N ASN A 162 -14.95 34.91 -11.97
CA ASN A 162 -15.17 35.74 -13.14
C ASN A 162 -16.22 35.14 -14.09
N TYR A 163 -16.19 33.85 -14.29
CA TYR A 163 -17.19 33.14 -15.09
C TYR A 163 -18.59 33.31 -14.52
N PHE A 164 -18.78 33.16 -13.21
CA PHE A 164 -20.05 33.34 -12.54
C PHE A 164 -20.58 34.77 -12.65
N ALA A 165 -19.70 35.77 -12.58
CA ALA A 165 -20.08 37.18 -12.73
C ALA A 165 -20.60 37.50 -14.12
N GLU A 166 -20.15 36.80 -15.15
CA GLU A 166 -20.55 37.04 -16.54
C GLU A 166 -21.65 36.09 -17.01
N ASN A 167 -21.66 34.81 -16.55
CA ASN A 167 -22.50 33.77 -17.11
C ASN A 167 -23.38 33.05 -16.10
N GLY A 168 -23.19 33.27 -14.80
CA GLY A 168 -23.79 32.41 -13.77
C GLY A 168 -23.25 30.98 -13.90
N SER A 169 -24.09 30.00 -13.58
CA SER A 169 -23.73 28.57 -13.65
C SER A 169 -24.05 27.92 -14.99
N LYS A 170 -24.44 28.69 -16.00
CA LYS A 170 -24.82 28.17 -17.32
C LYS A 170 -23.60 27.55 -18.05
N ASP A 171 -23.83 26.38 -18.67
CA ASP A 171 -22.82 25.65 -19.47
C ASP A 171 -21.51 25.39 -18.72
N LEU A 172 -21.58 25.08 -17.42
CA LEU A 172 -20.46 24.91 -16.55
C LEU A 172 -19.92 23.47 -16.64
N HIS A 173 -18.63 23.34 -16.96
CA HIS A 173 -17.90 22.06 -17.03
C HIS A 173 -16.85 21.95 -15.92
N VAL A 174 -17.30 21.69 -14.71
CA VAL A 174 -16.47 21.65 -13.52
C VAL A 174 -16.87 20.49 -12.60
N ALA A 175 -15.92 20.02 -11.80
CA ALA A 175 -16.24 19.10 -10.71
C ALA A 175 -16.93 19.88 -9.59
N GLN A 176 -18.00 19.31 -9.05
CA GLN A 176 -18.86 19.95 -8.05
C GLN A 176 -19.47 18.92 -7.12
N SER A 177 -19.82 19.34 -5.91
CA SER A 177 -20.48 18.47 -4.93
C SER A 177 -21.95 18.24 -5.29
N GLU A 178 -22.63 19.31 -5.72
CA GLU A 178 -24.02 19.28 -6.19
C GLU A 178 -24.21 20.25 -7.36
N GLU A 179 -25.21 19.99 -8.16
CA GLU A 179 -25.53 20.84 -9.32
C GLU A 179 -26.32 22.07 -8.87
N LEU A 180 -25.68 23.25 -9.00
CA LEU A 180 -26.32 24.54 -8.66
C LEU A 180 -26.70 25.30 -9.93
N ASN A 181 -27.84 25.97 -9.90
CA ASN A 181 -28.35 26.79 -10.99
C ASN A 181 -28.59 28.20 -10.50
N PHE A 182 -27.85 29.18 -11.05
CA PHE A 182 -27.99 30.56 -10.77
C PHE A 182 -27.57 31.42 -11.98
N THR A 183 -28.16 32.60 -12.12
CA THR A 183 -27.81 33.58 -13.17
C THR A 183 -26.65 34.43 -12.73
N ALA A 184 -26.07 35.17 -13.70
CA ALA A 184 -25.03 36.17 -13.40
C ALA A 184 -25.57 37.26 -12.45
N GLU A 185 -26.82 37.68 -12.66
CA GLU A 185 -27.48 38.69 -11.82
C GLU A 185 -27.65 38.19 -10.38
N GLU A 186 -28.07 36.94 -10.21
CA GLU A 186 -28.19 36.29 -8.91
C GLU A 186 -26.84 36.20 -8.20
N TRP A 187 -25.77 35.79 -8.90
CA TRP A 187 -24.42 35.74 -8.36
C TRP A 187 -23.94 37.14 -7.90
N ASN A 188 -24.10 38.15 -8.74
CA ASN A 188 -23.65 39.49 -8.44
C ASN A 188 -24.48 40.16 -7.33
N ALA A 189 -25.68 39.72 -7.07
CA ALA A 189 -26.53 40.16 -5.96
C ALA A 189 -26.17 39.49 -4.62
N MET A 190 -25.41 38.40 -4.62
CA MET A 190 -25.02 37.70 -3.41
C MET A 190 -24.03 38.54 -2.59
N ASN A 191 -24.15 38.48 -1.26
CA ASN A 191 -23.12 38.97 -0.37
C ASN A 191 -21.88 38.06 -0.34
N GLU A 192 -20.81 38.48 0.30
CA GLU A 192 -19.57 37.77 0.38
C GLU A 192 -19.74 36.33 0.96
N LYS A 193 -20.52 36.22 2.04
CA LYS A 193 -20.80 34.93 2.67
C LYS A 193 -21.52 33.96 1.74
N GLU A 194 -22.55 34.43 1.04
CA GLU A 194 -23.32 33.65 0.08
C GLU A 194 -22.46 33.20 -1.08
N GLN A 195 -21.59 34.07 -1.61
CA GLN A 195 -20.65 33.73 -2.67
C GLN A 195 -19.64 32.69 -2.19
N GLN A 196 -19.11 32.80 -0.98
CA GLN A 196 -18.19 31.79 -0.40
C GLN A 196 -18.86 30.44 -0.21
N GLN A 197 -20.12 30.41 0.20
CA GLN A 197 -20.90 29.17 0.30
C GLN A 197 -21.06 28.49 -1.06
N VAL A 198 -21.34 29.24 -2.11
CA VAL A 198 -21.40 28.70 -3.48
C VAL A 198 -20.05 28.16 -3.93
N LEU A 199 -18.98 28.93 -3.73
CA LEU A 199 -17.63 28.50 -4.13
C LEU A 199 -17.17 27.20 -3.44
N MET A 200 -17.62 26.97 -2.22
CA MET A 200 -17.31 25.74 -1.49
C MET A 200 -17.75 24.48 -2.23
N ASN A 201 -18.80 24.59 -3.06
CA ASN A 201 -19.27 23.51 -3.92
C ASN A 201 -18.28 23.08 -5.02
N TYR A 202 -17.30 23.93 -5.33
CA TYR A 202 -16.39 23.75 -6.46
C TYR A 202 -14.92 23.62 -6.08
N ARG A 203 -14.52 24.07 -4.89
CA ARG A 203 -13.14 24.05 -4.44
C ARG A 203 -12.59 22.61 -4.37
N ILE A 204 -11.31 22.42 -4.67
CA ILE A 204 -10.65 21.10 -4.56
C ILE A 204 -10.47 20.73 -3.09
N ALA A 205 -10.04 21.67 -2.23
CA ALA A 205 -10.15 21.51 -0.79
C ALA A 205 -11.37 22.29 -0.30
N TYR A 206 -12.31 21.61 0.34
CA TYR A 206 -13.57 22.22 0.76
C TYR A 206 -14.03 21.71 2.12
N LEU A 207 -14.85 22.50 2.77
CA LEU A 207 -15.49 22.17 4.04
C LEU A 207 -16.92 21.70 3.76
N GLY A 208 -17.20 20.44 4.09
CA GLY A 208 -18.50 19.82 3.82
C GLY A 208 -18.98 18.94 4.96
N GLU A 209 -20.27 18.64 4.97
CA GLU A 209 -20.85 17.65 5.86
C GLU A 209 -20.80 16.27 5.20
N THR A 210 -20.20 15.30 5.87
CA THR A 210 -20.05 13.94 5.34
C THR A 210 -20.16 12.92 6.45
N MET A 211 -20.49 11.68 6.06
CA MET A 211 -20.44 10.53 6.97
C MET A 211 -19.00 10.14 7.21
N VAL A 212 -18.63 10.01 8.47
CA VAL A 212 -17.26 9.72 8.91
C VAL A 212 -17.23 8.55 9.88
N ASN A 213 -16.06 7.91 9.97
CA ASN A 213 -15.76 6.91 10.98
C ASN A 213 -15.39 7.62 12.30
N TRP A 214 -16.36 7.88 13.13
CA TRP A 214 -16.14 8.54 14.42
C TRP A 214 -15.81 7.50 15.49
N CYS A 215 -14.71 7.72 16.20
CA CYS A 215 -14.30 6.89 17.33
C CYS A 215 -14.43 7.68 18.64
N PRO A 216 -15.51 7.46 19.42
CA PRO A 216 -15.69 8.18 20.71
C PRO A 216 -14.56 7.92 21.70
N GLY A 217 -14.02 6.70 21.73
CA GLY A 217 -12.93 6.33 22.63
C GLY A 217 -11.62 7.06 22.36
N LEU A 218 -11.37 7.44 21.10
CA LEU A 218 -10.21 8.23 20.69
C LEU A 218 -10.53 9.71 20.51
N GLY A 219 -11.82 10.08 20.49
CA GLY A 219 -12.25 11.46 20.30
C GLY A 219 -11.92 12.05 18.93
N THR A 220 -11.79 11.23 17.91
CA THR A 220 -11.39 11.67 16.56
C THR A 220 -12.05 10.84 15.46
N VAL A 221 -12.03 11.39 14.25
CA VAL A 221 -12.37 10.67 13.01
C VAL A 221 -11.20 9.79 12.59
N LEU A 222 -11.50 8.60 12.07
CA LEU A 222 -10.53 7.64 11.57
C LEU A 222 -10.69 7.44 10.06
N ALA A 223 -9.57 7.24 9.36
CA ALA A 223 -9.58 6.78 7.98
C ALA A 223 -10.07 5.32 7.90
N ASN A 224 -10.49 4.87 6.71
CA ASN A 224 -10.99 3.50 6.54
C ASN A 224 -9.95 2.43 6.87
N ASP A 225 -8.68 2.69 6.59
CA ASP A 225 -7.55 1.82 6.90
C ASP A 225 -7.19 1.78 8.40
N GLU A 226 -7.68 2.75 9.18
CA GLU A 226 -7.54 2.79 10.64
C GLU A 226 -8.66 2.04 11.38
N VAL A 227 -9.62 1.46 10.65
CA VAL A 227 -10.75 0.71 11.21
C VAL A 227 -10.67 -0.75 10.76
N VAL A 228 -10.68 -1.68 11.73
CA VAL A 228 -10.65 -3.12 11.48
C VAL A 228 -11.80 -3.76 12.27
N ASP A 229 -12.67 -4.48 11.58
CA ASP A 229 -13.81 -5.18 12.22
C ASP A 229 -14.70 -4.28 13.09
N GLY A 230 -14.90 -3.03 12.67
CA GLY A 230 -15.76 -2.07 13.38
C GLY A 230 -15.15 -1.43 14.63
N VAL A 231 -13.86 -1.67 14.86
CA VAL A 231 -13.09 -1.04 15.94
C VAL A 231 -11.85 -0.35 15.39
N SER A 232 -11.32 0.60 16.18
CA SER A 232 -10.05 1.24 15.81
C SER A 232 -8.90 0.23 15.82
N GLU A 233 -8.04 0.28 14.83
CA GLU A 233 -6.81 -0.55 14.78
C GLU A 233 -5.99 -0.38 16.04
N ARG A 234 -5.94 0.86 16.55
CA ARG A 234 -5.27 1.19 17.80
C ARG A 234 -6.28 1.30 18.94
N GLY A 235 -6.05 0.55 20.00
CA GLY A 235 -6.86 0.56 21.21
C GLY A 235 -8.16 -0.26 21.16
N GLY A 236 -8.57 -0.74 19.98
CA GLY A 236 -9.76 -1.59 19.83
C GLY A 236 -11.07 -0.92 20.25
N PHE A 237 -11.18 0.40 20.13
CA PHE A 237 -12.37 1.15 20.49
C PHE A 237 -13.45 1.07 19.39
N PRO A 238 -14.74 0.98 19.78
CA PRO A 238 -15.83 0.99 18.82
C PRO A 238 -15.83 2.23 17.95
N VAL A 239 -16.13 2.03 16.66
CA VAL A 239 -16.23 3.09 15.66
C VAL A 239 -17.69 3.15 15.19
N VAL A 240 -18.24 4.36 15.08
CA VAL A 240 -19.60 4.60 14.63
C VAL A 240 -19.60 5.51 13.42
N GLN A 241 -20.60 5.34 12.55
CA GLN A 241 -20.83 6.27 11.45
C GLN A 241 -21.58 7.51 11.98
N LYS A 242 -21.01 8.68 11.69
CA LYS A 242 -21.56 9.96 12.13
C LYS A 242 -21.45 11.01 11.04
N LYS A 243 -22.49 11.82 10.85
CA LYS A 243 -22.43 12.97 9.94
C LYS A 243 -21.76 14.14 10.66
N MET A 244 -20.65 14.62 10.11
CA MET A 244 -19.86 15.71 10.69
C MET A 244 -19.37 16.67 9.60
N LYS A 245 -19.19 17.93 10.00
CA LYS A 245 -18.52 18.93 9.16
C LYS A 245 -17.01 18.65 9.15
N GLN A 246 -16.46 18.45 7.97
CA GLN A 246 -15.07 18.05 7.78
C GLN A 246 -14.45 18.73 6.58
N TRP A 247 -13.15 18.97 6.63
CA TRP A 247 -12.38 19.26 5.44
C TRP A 247 -12.32 18.01 4.54
N CYS A 248 -12.49 18.24 3.26
CA CYS A 248 -12.44 17.20 2.25
C CYS A 248 -11.53 17.62 1.09
N LEU A 249 -10.86 16.66 0.48
CA LEU A 249 -10.15 16.85 -0.78
C LEU A 249 -10.94 16.19 -1.91
N ARG A 250 -11.13 16.90 -3.00
CA ARG A 250 -11.92 16.44 -4.16
C ARG A 250 -11.11 15.47 -5.04
N VAL A 251 -10.68 14.38 -4.45
CA VAL A 251 -9.93 13.32 -5.13
C VAL A 251 -10.77 12.71 -6.26
N SER A 252 -12.08 12.64 -6.08
CA SER A 252 -13.03 12.12 -7.08
C SER A 252 -12.95 12.84 -8.42
N ALA A 253 -12.60 14.13 -8.44
CA ALA A 253 -12.42 14.89 -9.67
C ALA A 253 -11.29 14.34 -10.56
N TYR A 254 -10.31 13.70 -9.96
CA TYR A 254 -9.17 13.11 -10.64
C TYR A 254 -9.35 11.64 -11.01
N SER A 255 -10.54 11.08 -10.79
CA SER A 255 -10.79 9.63 -10.96
C SER A 255 -10.36 9.09 -12.32
N GLN A 256 -10.72 9.75 -13.43
CA GLN A 256 -10.34 9.29 -14.76
C GLN A 256 -8.82 9.39 -14.99
N ARG A 257 -8.19 10.46 -14.55
CA ARG A 257 -6.73 10.63 -14.65
C ARG A 257 -5.98 9.63 -13.78
N LEU A 258 -6.53 9.25 -12.63
CA LEU A 258 -5.98 8.20 -11.79
C LEU A 258 -6.06 6.83 -12.47
N LEU A 259 -7.11 6.56 -13.25
CA LEU A 259 -7.19 5.35 -14.07
C LEU A 259 -6.22 5.38 -15.25
N ASP A 260 -6.22 6.47 -16.01
CA ASP A 260 -5.39 6.62 -17.20
C ASP A 260 -3.90 6.52 -16.86
N GLY A 261 -3.48 7.10 -15.75
CA GLY A 261 -2.10 7.07 -15.28
C GLY A 261 -1.56 5.68 -14.96
N LEU A 262 -2.41 4.72 -14.63
CA LEU A 262 -2.00 3.33 -14.37
C LEU A 262 -1.39 2.66 -15.60
N GLU A 263 -1.75 3.08 -16.80
CA GLU A 263 -1.18 2.56 -18.05
C GLU A 263 0.25 3.06 -18.30
N THR A 264 0.70 4.08 -17.60
CA THR A 264 2.01 4.71 -17.77
C THR A 264 3.07 4.25 -16.78
N VAL A 265 2.69 3.43 -15.80
CA VAL A 265 3.56 3.00 -14.70
C VAL A 265 3.84 1.51 -14.75
N GLU A 266 4.99 1.13 -14.20
CA GLU A 266 5.46 -0.26 -14.12
C GLU A 266 5.14 -0.85 -12.74
N TRP A 267 3.84 -0.99 -12.48
CA TRP A 267 3.34 -1.60 -11.25
C TRP A 267 2.83 -3.00 -11.52
N THR A 268 2.72 -3.83 -10.51
CA THR A 268 2.14 -5.17 -10.67
C THR A 268 0.67 -5.08 -11.07
N ASP A 269 0.20 -6.06 -11.84
CA ASP A 269 -1.21 -6.12 -12.24
C ASP A 269 -2.15 -6.18 -11.03
N SER A 270 -1.74 -6.85 -9.97
CA SER A 270 -2.50 -6.93 -8.72
C SER A 270 -2.76 -5.55 -8.10
N ILE A 271 -1.74 -4.72 -8.00
CA ILE A 271 -1.88 -3.35 -7.46
C ILE A 271 -2.71 -2.47 -8.38
N LYS A 272 -2.46 -2.53 -9.69
CA LYS A 272 -3.26 -1.78 -10.68
C LYS A 272 -4.73 -2.16 -10.59
N GLU A 273 -5.04 -3.45 -10.51
CA GLU A 273 -6.41 -3.94 -10.39
C GLU A 273 -7.06 -3.51 -9.08
N THR A 274 -6.33 -3.55 -7.98
CA THR A 274 -6.80 -3.05 -6.68
C THR A 274 -7.19 -1.57 -6.78
N GLN A 275 -6.37 -0.75 -7.43
CA GLN A 275 -6.69 0.66 -7.64
C GLN A 275 -7.85 0.86 -8.61
N ARG A 276 -7.91 0.11 -9.71
CA ARG A 276 -9.05 0.18 -10.65
C ARG A 276 -10.36 -0.15 -9.94
N ASN A 277 -10.39 -1.18 -9.12
CA ASN A 277 -11.57 -1.55 -8.35
C ASN A 277 -11.93 -0.50 -7.30
N TRP A 278 -10.94 0.10 -6.66
CA TRP A 278 -11.16 1.17 -5.68
C TRP A 278 -11.73 2.43 -6.32
N ILE A 279 -11.20 2.83 -7.47
CA ILE A 279 -11.71 3.96 -8.26
C ILE A 279 -13.09 3.62 -8.82
N GLY A 280 -13.29 2.38 -9.27
CA GLY A 280 -14.59 1.82 -9.61
C GLY A 280 -15.34 2.57 -10.69
N ARG A 281 -14.69 2.74 -11.86
CA ARG A 281 -15.36 3.37 -13.01
C ARG A 281 -16.49 2.49 -13.52
N SER A 282 -17.66 3.06 -13.66
CA SER A 282 -18.79 2.42 -14.33
C SER A 282 -19.47 3.39 -15.28
N GLU A 283 -19.80 2.95 -16.47
CA GLU A 283 -20.57 3.69 -17.44
C GLU A 283 -22.00 3.14 -17.46
N GLY A 284 -22.95 4.02 -17.31
CA GLY A 284 -24.34 3.62 -17.25
C GLY A 284 -25.27 4.78 -17.63
N THR A 285 -26.50 4.60 -17.27
CA THR A 285 -27.58 5.51 -17.62
C THR A 285 -28.32 5.98 -16.36
N GLU A 286 -28.42 7.29 -16.21
CA GLU A 286 -29.35 7.89 -15.27
C GLU A 286 -30.71 7.96 -15.95
N MET A 287 -31.76 7.53 -15.25
CA MET A 287 -33.13 7.64 -15.71
C MET A 287 -34.01 8.23 -14.63
N GLN A 288 -34.99 9.01 -15.05
CA GLN A 288 -35.94 9.65 -14.15
C GLN A 288 -37.23 8.83 -14.08
N PHE A 289 -37.68 8.57 -12.87
CA PHE A 289 -38.96 7.93 -12.57
C PHE A 289 -39.86 8.95 -11.88
N ARG A 290 -41.07 9.10 -12.43
CA ARG A 290 -42.09 9.95 -11.81
C ARG A 290 -42.79 9.18 -10.67
N ILE A 291 -43.12 9.88 -9.62
CA ILE A 291 -43.90 9.34 -8.50
C ILE A 291 -45.37 9.42 -8.85
N ASP A 292 -46.09 8.30 -8.73
CA ASP A 292 -47.50 8.22 -9.02
C ASP A 292 -48.34 9.23 -8.20
N GLY A 293 -49.19 9.97 -8.87
CA GLY A 293 -50.04 10.96 -8.26
C GLY A 293 -49.38 12.32 -8.02
N THR A 294 -48.16 12.51 -8.44
CA THR A 294 -47.40 13.77 -8.32
C THR A 294 -46.62 14.10 -9.58
N ASP A 295 -46.12 15.33 -9.69
CA ASP A 295 -45.18 15.74 -10.75
C ASP A 295 -43.70 15.60 -10.32
N GLU A 296 -43.46 15.09 -9.09
CA GLU A 296 -42.10 14.85 -8.59
C GLU A 296 -41.48 13.65 -9.28
N THR A 297 -40.16 13.77 -9.52
CA THR A 297 -39.34 12.69 -10.11
C THR A 297 -38.13 12.41 -9.21
N PHE A 298 -37.63 11.20 -9.31
CA PHE A 298 -36.33 10.87 -8.76
C PHE A 298 -35.49 10.16 -9.81
N THR A 299 -34.17 10.21 -9.64
CA THR A 299 -33.20 9.68 -10.60
C THR A 299 -32.59 8.39 -10.07
N ILE A 300 -32.52 7.38 -10.94
CA ILE A 300 -31.72 6.16 -10.69
C ILE A 300 -30.52 6.09 -11.62
N PHE A 301 -29.52 5.34 -11.23
CA PHE A 301 -28.40 4.99 -12.10
C PHE A 301 -28.35 3.48 -12.29
N THR A 302 -28.16 3.04 -13.54
CA THR A 302 -28.03 1.63 -13.87
C THR A 302 -26.99 1.39 -14.97
N THR A 303 -26.19 0.34 -14.82
CA THR A 303 -25.31 -0.16 -15.88
C THR A 303 -26.03 -1.10 -16.85
N ARG A 304 -27.25 -1.47 -16.50
CA ARG A 304 -28.10 -2.38 -17.24
C ARG A 304 -29.42 -1.70 -17.69
N ALA A 305 -29.28 -0.63 -18.48
CA ALA A 305 -30.41 0.12 -19.01
C ALA A 305 -31.36 -0.79 -19.86
N ASP A 306 -30.84 -1.84 -20.49
CA ASP A 306 -31.57 -2.82 -21.23
C ASP A 306 -32.64 -3.57 -20.42
N THR A 307 -32.51 -3.60 -19.10
CA THR A 307 -33.40 -4.34 -18.21
C THR A 307 -34.63 -3.52 -17.75
N ILE A 308 -34.86 -2.35 -18.30
CA ILE A 308 -35.94 -1.44 -17.91
C ILE A 308 -37.34 -2.09 -17.96
N PHE A 309 -37.57 -3.02 -18.86
CA PHE A 309 -38.83 -3.73 -18.98
C PHE A 309 -39.05 -4.84 -17.92
N GLY A 310 -38.02 -5.19 -17.18
CA GLY A 310 -38.07 -6.19 -16.11
C GLY A 310 -38.05 -5.57 -14.70
N VAL A 311 -38.18 -4.28 -14.59
CA VAL A 311 -38.25 -3.59 -13.29
C VAL A 311 -39.58 -3.92 -12.62
N THR A 312 -39.50 -4.53 -11.43
CA THR A 312 -40.71 -4.93 -10.69
C THR A 312 -40.86 -4.20 -9.35
N PHE A 313 -39.79 -3.54 -8.89
CA PHE A 313 -39.81 -2.65 -7.73
C PHE A 313 -38.66 -1.65 -7.79
N MET A 314 -38.80 -0.60 -7.01
CA MET A 314 -37.73 0.39 -6.81
C MET A 314 -37.20 0.26 -5.37
N VAL A 315 -35.96 0.62 -5.11
CA VAL A 315 -35.39 0.60 -3.77
C VAL A 315 -34.67 1.88 -3.47
N LEU A 316 -34.97 2.47 -2.30
CA LEU A 316 -34.29 3.65 -1.77
C LEU A 316 -33.31 3.23 -0.68
N ALA A 317 -32.17 3.91 -0.63
CA ALA A 317 -31.28 3.82 0.52
C ALA A 317 -31.98 4.40 1.75
N PRO A 318 -31.83 3.79 2.93
CA PRO A 318 -32.49 4.27 4.17
C PRO A 318 -32.16 5.72 4.54
N GLU A 319 -30.96 6.19 4.15
CA GLU A 319 -30.46 7.54 4.42
C GLU A 319 -30.93 8.59 3.40
N SER A 320 -31.59 8.15 2.34
CA SER A 320 -32.06 9.07 1.28
C SER A 320 -33.14 10.03 1.82
N GLU A 321 -33.04 11.27 1.41
CA GLU A 321 -34.08 12.28 1.71
C GLU A 321 -35.45 11.95 1.09
N LEU A 322 -35.45 11.13 0.03
CA LEU A 322 -36.68 10.64 -0.61
C LEU A 322 -37.49 9.74 0.32
N VAL A 323 -36.89 9.09 1.30
CA VAL A 323 -37.57 8.23 2.27
C VAL A 323 -38.68 9.02 3.01
N GLN A 324 -38.32 10.21 3.49
CA GLN A 324 -39.30 11.08 4.19
C GLN A 324 -40.38 11.59 3.28
N LYS A 325 -40.04 11.90 2.03
CA LYS A 325 -41.00 12.42 1.03
C LYS A 325 -41.96 11.35 0.52
N LEU A 326 -41.49 10.12 0.35
CA LEU A 326 -42.27 9.02 -0.29
C LEU A 326 -42.98 8.09 0.71
N THR A 327 -42.62 8.17 2.00
CA THR A 327 -43.30 7.36 3.01
C THR A 327 -44.72 7.87 3.25
N THR A 328 -45.73 7.03 3.04
CA THR A 328 -47.10 7.38 3.30
C THR A 328 -47.43 7.34 4.79
N GLU A 329 -48.47 8.04 5.23
CA GLU A 329 -48.88 8.04 6.65
C GLU A 329 -49.16 6.62 7.19
N GLU A 330 -49.73 5.76 6.36
CA GLU A 330 -50.02 4.36 6.70
C GLU A 330 -48.78 3.52 6.94
N GLN A 331 -47.67 3.83 6.27
CA GLN A 331 -46.40 3.08 6.38
C GLN A 331 -45.41 3.72 7.32
N LYS A 332 -45.70 4.92 7.82
CA LYS A 332 -44.73 5.70 8.63
C LYS A 332 -44.17 4.94 9.82
N ALA A 333 -45.01 4.27 10.58
CA ALA A 333 -44.59 3.54 11.76
C ALA A 333 -43.63 2.40 11.43
N GLU A 334 -43.88 1.61 10.41
CA GLU A 334 -43.03 0.51 9.96
C GLU A 334 -41.71 1.03 9.40
N VAL A 335 -41.78 2.12 8.64
CA VAL A 335 -40.59 2.76 8.06
C VAL A 335 -39.69 3.31 9.17
N ASP A 336 -40.24 4.01 10.17
CA ASP A 336 -39.48 4.56 11.29
C ASP A 336 -38.79 3.46 12.12
N GLU A 337 -39.48 2.33 12.33
CA GLU A 337 -38.91 1.15 13.00
C GLU A 337 -37.74 0.57 12.20
N TYR A 338 -37.88 0.44 10.88
CA TYR A 338 -36.84 -0.06 10.00
C TYR A 338 -35.62 0.87 9.97
N LEU A 339 -35.84 2.19 9.90
CA LEU A 339 -34.75 3.18 9.92
C LEU A 339 -33.98 3.13 11.25
N ALA A 340 -34.66 2.92 12.37
CA ALA A 340 -34.00 2.74 13.66
C ALA A 340 -33.14 1.46 13.71
N TYR A 341 -33.58 0.39 13.07
CA TYR A 341 -32.82 -0.84 12.91
C TYR A 341 -31.53 -0.59 12.09
N VAL A 342 -31.64 0.06 10.93
CA VAL A 342 -30.50 0.30 10.05
C VAL A 342 -29.46 1.23 10.65
N LYS A 343 -29.84 2.21 11.48
CA LYS A 343 -28.91 3.12 12.16
C LYS A 343 -27.87 2.42 13.02
N LYS A 344 -28.18 1.21 13.48
CA LYS A 344 -27.28 0.41 14.33
C LYS A 344 -26.28 -0.43 13.51
N ARG A 345 -26.39 -0.42 12.20
CA ARG A 345 -25.59 -1.25 11.30
C ARG A 345 -24.54 -0.41 10.57
N THR A 346 -23.32 -0.92 10.52
CA THR A 346 -22.25 -0.29 9.75
C THR A 346 -22.40 -0.58 8.25
N GLU A 347 -21.79 0.22 7.41
CA GLU A 347 -21.77 -0.01 5.95
C GLU A 347 -21.14 -1.38 5.63
N LEU A 348 -20.11 -1.77 6.39
CA LEU A 348 -19.47 -3.07 6.26
C LEU A 348 -20.45 -4.23 6.58
N ASP A 349 -21.21 -4.11 7.67
CA ASP A 349 -22.24 -5.10 8.02
C ASP A 349 -23.27 -5.24 6.91
N ARG A 350 -23.69 -4.13 6.35
CA ARG A 350 -24.69 -4.08 5.27
C ARG A 350 -24.17 -4.72 3.97
N MET A 351 -22.88 -4.61 3.70
CA MET A 351 -22.25 -5.21 2.52
C MET A 351 -21.94 -6.69 2.68
N SER A 352 -21.59 -7.12 3.89
CA SER A 352 -21.14 -8.49 4.18
C SER A 352 -22.29 -9.44 4.58
N ASP A 353 -23.35 -8.92 5.17
CA ASP A 353 -24.48 -9.72 5.62
C ASP A 353 -25.44 -10.03 4.45
N ARG A 354 -25.73 -11.30 4.27
CA ARG A 354 -26.67 -11.78 3.23
C ARG A 354 -28.13 -11.76 3.70
N LYS A 355 -28.41 -11.26 4.89
CA LYS A 355 -29.78 -11.16 5.43
C LYS A 355 -30.59 -10.15 4.62
N VAL A 356 -31.74 -10.57 4.12
CA VAL A 356 -32.69 -9.72 3.38
C VAL A 356 -33.58 -8.98 4.37
N THR A 357 -33.54 -7.64 4.32
CA THR A 357 -34.41 -6.77 5.12
C THR A 357 -34.93 -5.63 4.25
N GLY A 358 -36.07 -5.10 4.57
CA GLY A 358 -36.65 -3.95 3.88
C GLY A 358 -38.06 -3.66 4.36
N VAL A 359 -38.54 -2.50 3.91
CA VAL A 359 -39.92 -2.05 4.22
C VAL A 359 -40.54 -1.34 3.01
N PHE A 360 -41.84 -1.52 2.79
CA PHE A 360 -42.57 -0.82 1.74
C PHE A 360 -42.84 0.64 2.18
N SER A 361 -42.62 1.59 1.27
CA SER A 361 -42.83 3.03 1.55
C SER A 361 -44.27 3.48 1.48
N GLY A 362 -45.15 2.70 0.81
CA GLY A 362 -46.52 3.07 0.48
C GLY A 362 -46.69 3.79 -0.86
N SER A 363 -45.60 4.23 -1.48
CA SER A 363 -45.62 4.95 -2.76
C SER A 363 -45.24 4.07 -3.94
N TYR A 364 -45.65 4.52 -5.13
CA TYR A 364 -45.33 3.88 -6.40
C TYR A 364 -44.64 4.85 -7.35
N ALA A 365 -43.67 4.33 -8.10
CA ALA A 365 -43.10 5.03 -9.23
C ALA A 365 -43.71 4.56 -10.54
N ILE A 366 -43.56 5.36 -11.58
CA ILE A 366 -44.08 5.06 -12.93
C ILE A 366 -42.87 4.71 -13.82
N ASN A 367 -42.92 3.51 -14.43
CA ASN A 367 -41.94 3.11 -15.42
C ASN A 367 -42.05 4.03 -16.65
N PRO A 368 -41.01 4.77 -17.02
CA PRO A 368 -41.09 5.75 -18.13
C PRO A 368 -41.27 5.10 -19.50
N PHE A 369 -41.03 3.79 -19.64
CA PHE A 369 -41.23 3.05 -20.90
C PHE A 369 -42.60 2.39 -21.04
N THR A 370 -43.16 1.93 -19.94
CA THR A 370 -44.41 1.15 -19.97
C THR A 370 -45.59 1.85 -19.32
N GLY A 371 -45.36 2.84 -18.49
CA GLY A 371 -46.37 3.47 -17.67
C GLY A 371 -46.87 2.63 -16.49
N ASP A 372 -46.26 1.50 -16.24
CA ASP A 372 -46.62 0.61 -15.12
C ASP A 372 -46.29 1.25 -13.77
N LYS A 373 -47.14 0.99 -12.77
CA LYS A 373 -46.89 1.37 -11.38
C LYS A 373 -45.97 0.35 -10.72
N ILE A 374 -44.89 0.86 -10.12
CA ILE A 374 -43.84 0.05 -9.50
C ILE A 374 -43.73 0.45 -8.02
N PRO A 375 -43.88 -0.51 -7.07
CA PRO A 375 -43.79 -0.19 -5.66
C PRO A 375 -42.38 0.27 -5.27
N VAL A 376 -42.30 1.27 -4.39
CA VAL A 376 -41.05 1.83 -3.90
C VAL A 376 -40.77 1.28 -2.50
N TRP A 377 -39.68 0.54 -2.37
CA TRP A 377 -39.20 -0.09 -1.13
C TRP A 377 -38.02 0.67 -0.56
N ILE A 378 -37.75 0.43 0.70
CA ILE A 378 -36.58 0.95 1.40
C ILE A 378 -35.77 -0.23 1.93
N SER A 379 -34.51 -0.33 1.61
CA SER A 379 -33.66 -1.44 2.07
C SER A 379 -32.21 -1.03 2.24
N GLU A 380 -31.59 -1.64 3.25
CA GLU A 380 -30.20 -1.41 3.61
C GLU A 380 -29.16 -1.90 2.58
N TYR A 381 -29.55 -2.77 1.62
CA TYR A 381 -28.62 -3.21 0.59
C TYR A 381 -28.31 -2.13 -0.46
N VAL A 382 -29.04 -1.03 -0.46
CA VAL A 382 -28.79 0.15 -1.27
C VAL A 382 -28.09 1.20 -0.42
N LEU A 383 -26.93 1.68 -0.89
CA LEU A 383 -26.13 2.67 -0.18
C LEU A 383 -26.35 4.07 -0.75
N ALA A 384 -26.56 5.06 0.13
CA ALA A 384 -26.78 6.44 -0.28
C ALA A 384 -25.55 7.08 -0.95
N GLY A 385 -24.36 6.63 -0.63
CA GLY A 385 -23.12 7.13 -1.19
C GLY A 385 -22.76 6.57 -2.56
N TYR A 386 -23.56 5.67 -3.11
CA TYR A 386 -23.34 5.06 -4.41
C TYR A 386 -24.48 5.42 -5.38
N GLY A 387 -24.11 6.06 -6.48
CA GLY A 387 -25.09 6.53 -7.46
C GLY A 387 -26.00 7.64 -6.90
N THR A 388 -27.28 7.49 -7.08
CA THR A 388 -28.31 8.45 -6.66
C THR A 388 -28.98 8.10 -5.32
N GLY A 389 -28.56 7.00 -4.68
CA GLY A 389 -29.22 6.47 -3.48
C GLY A 389 -30.57 5.81 -3.76
N ALA A 390 -30.91 5.59 -5.02
CA ALA A 390 -32.09 4.91 -5.48
C ALA A 390 -31.75 3.98 -6.65
N ILE A 391 -32.35 2.80 -6.68
CA ILE A 391 -32.15 1.83 -7.76
C ILE A 391 -33.50 1.37 -8.35
N MET A 392 -33.49 1.03 -9.61
CA MET A 392 -34.51 0.17 -10.19
C MET A 392 -34.10 -1.29 -9.97
N ALA A 393 -34.99 -2.13 -9.48
CA ALA A 393 -34.70 -3.52 -9.19
C ALA A 393 -35.20 -4.43 -10.29
N VAL A 394 -34.33 -5.30 -10.78
CA VAL A 394 -34.60 -6.30 -11.80
C VAL A 394 -34.24 -7.68 -11.27
N PRO A 395 -35.18 -8.35 -10.56
CA PRO A 395 -34.85 -9.58 -9.84
C PRO A 395 -34.44 -10.74 -10.74
N ALA A 396 -34.85 -10.76 -12.00
CA ALA A 396 -34.47 -11.82 -12.93
C ALA A 396 -32.96 -11.79 -13.28
N HIS A 397 -32.27 -10.64 -13.16
CA HIS A 397 -30.92 -10.43 -13.66
C HIS A 397 -29.96 -9.76 -12.65
N ASP A 398 -30.36 -9.73 -11.38
CA ASP A 398 -29.50 -9.31 -10.27
C ASP A 398 -29.80 -10.19 -9.04
N SER A 399 -28.76 -10.82 -8.50
CA SER A 399 -28.90 -11.78 -7.39
C SER A 399 -29.42 -11.17 -6.09
N ARG A 400 -29.08 -9.92 -5.81
CA ARG A 400 -29.55 -9.20 -4.61
C ARG A 400 -31.03 -8.83 -4.75
N ASP A 401 -31.40 -8.31 -5.92
CA ASP A 401 -32.79 -8.00 -6.25
C ASP A 401 -33.65 -9.28 -6.25
N TYR A 402 -33.09 -10.38 -6.73
CA TYR A 402 -33.77 -11.69 -6.73
C TYR A 402 -34.05 -12.18 -5.31
N ALA A 403 -33.05 -12.14 -4.43
CA ALA A 403 -33.23 -12.51 -3.04
C ALA A 403 -34.29 -11.67 -2.34
N PHE A 404 -34.31 -10.37 -2.59
CA PHE A 404 -35.31 -9.43 -2.07
C PHE A 404 -36.69 -9.73 -2.58
N ALA A 405 -36.84 -9.95 -3.89
CA ALA A 405 -38.11 -10.26 -4.51
C ALA A 405 -38.71 -11.59 -4.01
N LYS A 406 -37.90 -12.61 -3.85
CA LYS A 406 -38.31 -13.90 -3.29
C LYS A 406 -38.76 -13.78 -1.84
N HIS A 407 -38.03 -13.03 -1.04
CA HIS A 407 -38.35 -12.82 0.39
C HIS A 407 -39.67 -12.07 0.58
N PHE A 408 -39.95 -11.05 -0.23
CA PHE A 408 -41.17 -10.23 -0.11
C PHE A 408 -42.25 -10.57 -1.12
N GLY A 409 -42.11 -11.64 -1.89
CA GLY A 409 -43.12 -12.10 -2.82
C GLY A 409 -43.35 -11.17 -4.02
N LEU A 410 -42.33 -10.49 -4.50
CA LEU A 410 -42.39 -9.57 -5.63
C LEU A 410 -42.19 -10.29 -6.97
N PRO A 411 -42.78 -9.77 -8.08
CA PRO A 411 -42.69 -10.41 -9.39
C PRO A 411 -41.23 -10.47 -9.91
N VAL A 412 -40.93 -11.53 -10.66
CA VAL A 412 -39.68 -11.75 -11.37
C VAL A 412 -39.97 -11.97 -12.84
N ILE A 413 -39.50 -11.08 -13.72
CA ILE A 413 -39.73 -11.12 -15.17
C ILE A 413 -38.43 -11.44 -15.88
N PRO A 414 -38.25 -12.64 -16.47
CA PRO A 414 -37.02 -12.95 -17.22
C PRO A 414 -36.96 -12.14 -18.52
N LEU A 415 -35.82 -11.59 -18.85
CA LEU A 415 -35.60 -10.75 -20.03
C LEU A 415 -34.62 -11.36 -21.04
N ILE A 416 -34.10 -12.55 -20.78
CA ILE A 416 -33.21 -13.29 -21.67
C ILE A 416 -33.90 -14.60 -22.08
N GLU A 417 -33.89 -14.90 -23.38
CA GLU A 417 -34.46 -16.13 -23.90
C GLU A 417 -33.77 -17.35 -23.27
N GLY A 418 -34.59 -18.30 -22.78
CA GLY A 418 -34.13 -19.54 -22.19
C GLY A 418 -33.52 -19.41 -20.79
N ALA A 419 -33.51 -18.21 -20.17
CA ALA A 419 -33.07 -18.01 -18.79
C ALA A 419 -34.10 -18.63 -17.81
N ASP A 420 -33.64 -19.60 -17.00
CA ASP A 420 -34.43 -20.19 -15.92
C ASP A 420 -34.19 -19.40 -14.63
N VAL A 421 -35.15 -18.62 -14.19
CA VAL A 421 -35.10 -17.78 -12.99
C VAL A 421 -35.98 -18.34 -11.85
N SER A 422 -36.32 -19.62 -11.90
CA SER A 422 -37.14 -20.27 -10.89
C SER A 422 -36.44 -20.44 -9.54
N GLU A 423 -35.16 -20.73 -9.54
CA GLU A 423 -34.33 -20.97 -8.35
C GLU A 423 -33.27 -19.87 -8.08
N GLU A 424 -32.77 -19.24 -9.13
CA GLU A 424 -31.74 -18.19 -9.05
C GLU A 424 -31.89 -17.15 -10.17
N SER A 425 -31.26 -16.01 -10.03
CA SER A 425 -31.19 -14.98 -11.07
C SER A 425 -30.21 -15.38 -12.18
N PHE A 426 -30.41 -14.83 -13.37
CA PHE A 426 -29.52 -14.96 -14.50
C PHE A 426 -28.73 -13.65 -14.65
N ASP A 427 -27.57 -13.56 -13.99
CA ASP A 427 -26.78 -12.32 -13.89
C ASP A 427 -25.83 -12.10 -15.09
N ALA A 428 -25.64 -13.09 -15.95
CA ALA A 428 -24.80 -12.98 -17.12
C ALA A 428 -25.30 -11.91 -18.10
N LYS A 429 -24.39 -11.10 -18.61
CA LYS A 429 -24.70 -10.01 -19.57
C LYS A 429 -24.61 -10.51 -21.02
N GLU A 430 -25.26 -11.62 -21.29
CA GLU A 430 -25.23 -12.28 -22.59
C GLU A 430 -26.58 -12.93 -22.91
N GLY A 431 -26.81 -13.15 -24.18
CA GLY A 431 -28.03 -13.79 -24.68
C GLY A 431 -28.89 -12.85 -25.51
N THR A 432 -30.05 -13.36 -25.94
CA THR A 432 -31.06 -12.65 -26.74
C THR A 432 -32.12 -12.09 -25.82
N VAL A 433 -32.41 -10.81 -25.92
CA VAL A 433 -33.41 -10.12 -25.09
C VAL A 433 -34.83 -10.54 -25.51
N CYS A 434 -35.67 -10.82 -24.51
CA CYS A 434 -37.11 -11.10 -24.66
C CYS A 434 -37.89 -10.30 -23.61
N ASN A 435 -39.24 -10.34 -23.71
CA ASN A 435 -40.13 -9.63 -22.80
C ASN A 435 -39.83 -8.13 -22.60
N SER A 436 -39.31 -7.49 -23.62
CA SER A 436 -38.87 -6.09 -23.58
C SER A 436 -39.49 -5.27 -24.74
N PRO A 437 -40.83 -5.00 -24.76
CA PRO A 437 -41.81 -5.31 -23.71
C PRO A 437 -42.37 -6.78 -23.77
N VAL A 438 -43.08 -7.16 -22.71
CA VAL A 438 -43.80 -8.42 -22.63
C VAL A 438 -44.87 -8.41 -23.73
N ALA A 439 -45.17 -9.58 -24.31
CA ALA A 439 -46.14 -9.76 -25.37
C ALA A 439 -47.52 -9.20 -24.97
N GLY A 440 -48.07 -8.33 -25.83
CA GLY A 440 -49.35 -7.67 -25.63
C GLY A 440 -49.28 -6.40 -24.78
N LYS A 441 -48.10 -5.98 -24.29
CA LYS A 441 -47.92 -4.69 -23.63
C LYS A 441 -47.39 -3.64 -24.60
N GLU A 442 -47.83 -2.42 -24.46
CA GLU A 442 -47.35 -1.27 -25.22
C GLU A 442 -46.15 -0.62 -24.50
N SER A 443 -45.29 0.00 -25.29
CA SER A 443 -44.17 0.78 -24.79
C SER A 443 -44.16 2.18 -25.40
N LEU A 444 -43.48 3.12 -24.78
CA LEU A 444 -43.31 4.47 -25.24
C LEU A 444 -42.78 4.48 -26.69
N ASN A 445 -43.55 5.12 -27.59
CA ASN A 445 -43.25 5.20 -29.03
C ASN A 445 -42.97 3.85 -29.71
N GLY A 446 -43.54 2.75 -29.19
CA GLY A 446 -43.30 1.42 -29.73
C GLY A 446 -41.90 0.87 -29.56
N PHE A 447 -41.11 1.43 -28.65
CA PHE A 447 -39.73 0.98 -28.39
C PHE A 447 -39.70 -0.48 -27.95
N SER A 448 -38.83 -1.28 -28.57
CA SER A 448 -38.68 -2.69 -28.25
C SER A 448 -37.24 -3.12 -28.33
N LEU A 449 -36.82 -3.94 -27.39
CA LEU A 449 -35.49 -4.56 -27.34
C LEU A 449 -35.54 -6.05 -27.72
N ASN A 450 -36.74 -6.61 -27.98
CA ASN A 450 -36.89 -8.02 -28.28
C ASN A 450 -36.07 -8.43 -29.51
N GLY A 451 -35.33 -9.52 -29.38
CA GLY A 451 -34.50 -10.06 -30.44
C GLY A 451 -33.09 -9.49 -30.55
N LEU A 452 -32.76 -8.43 -29.77
CA LEU A 452 -31.41 -7.85 -29.71
C LEU A 452 -30.53 -8.66 -28.75
N SER A 453 -29.21 -8.64 -29.00
CA SER A 453 -28.24 -9.06 -27.97
C SER A 453 -28.24 -8.09 -26.80
N VAL A 454 -27.77 -8.51 -25.62
CA VAL A 454 -27.68 -7.64 -24.43
C VAL A 454 -26.86 -6.37 -24.73
N LYS A 455 -25.74 -6.51 -25.44
CA LYS A 455 -24.88 -5.39 -25.84
C LYS A 455 -25.62 -4.39 -26.75
N GLU A 456 -26.33 -4.89 -27.75
CA GLU A 456 -27.16 -4.08 -28.67
C GLU A 456 -28.33 -3.42 -27.94
N ALA A 457 -28.94 -4.12 -27.01
CA ALA A 457 -30.03 -3.62 -26.19
C ALA A 457 -29.60 -2.47 -25.26
N ILE A 458 -28.42 -2.58 -24.63
CA ILE A 458 -27.87 -1.51 -23.81
C ILE A 458 -27.62 -0.26 -24.65
N ALA A 459 -27.01 -0.41 -25.83
CA ALA A 459 -26.77 0.70 -26.75
C ALA A 459 -28.07 1.37 -27.24
N ALA A 460 -29.06 0.56 -27.63
CA ALA A 460 -30.36 1.06 -28.07
C ALA A 460 -31.10 1.82 -26.98
N THR A 461 -31.05 1.33 -25.75
CA THR A 461 -31.73 1.98 -24.61
C THR A 461 -31.06 3.30 -24.26
N LYS A 462 -29.71 3.35 -24.22
CA LYS A 462 -28.98 4.59 -24.01
C LYS A 462 -29.33 5.67 -25.03
N LYS A 463 -29.38 5.31 -26.30
CA LYS A 463 -29.78 6.20 -27.38
C LYS A 463 -31.21 6.71 -27.21
N PHE A 464 -32.15 5.81 -26.93
CA PHE A 464 -33.54 6.18 -26.72
C PHE A 464 -33.78 7.11 -25.54
N VAL A 465 -33.12 6.81 -24.41
CA VAL A 465 -33.20 7.66 -23.20
C VAL A 465 -32.73 9.07 -23.48
N THR A 466 -31.63 9.20 -24.22
CA THR A 466 -31.04 10.51 -24.57
C THR A 466 -31.93 11.27 -25.54
N GLU A 467 -32.42 10.62 -26.60
CA GLU A 467 -33.27 11.25 -27.63
C GLU A 467 -34.65 11.68 -27.11
N HIS A 468 -35.19 11.00 -26.09
CA HIS A 468 -36.51 11.27 -25.53
C HIS A 468 -36.45 12.01 -24.18
N ASN A 469 -35.29 12.52 -23.78
CA ASN A 469 -35.06 13.26 -22.51
C ASN A 469 -35.56 12.50 -21.26
N LEU A 470 -35.42 11.19 -21.26
CA LEU A 470 -35.77 10.34 -20.11
C LEU A 470 -34.65 10.23 -19.08
N GLY A 471 -33.49 10.71 -19.43
CA GLY A 471 -32.29 10.69 -18.62
C GLY A 471 -31.03 11.00 -19.43
N ARG A 472 -29.89 10.55 -18.95
CA ARG A 472 -28.59 10.79 -19.61
C ARG A 472 -27.64 9.61 -19.40
N VAL A 473 -26.70 9.42 -20.35
CA VAL A 473 -25.57 8.51 -20.17
C VAL A 473 -24.54 9.20 -19.28
N LYS A 474 -24.05 8.49 -18.27
CA LYS A 474 -23.12 9.03 -17.28
C LYS A 474 -22.05 8.03 -16.93
N VAL A 475 -20.83 8.53 -16.74
CA VAL A 475 -19.75 7.79 -16.12
C VAL A 475 -19.73 8.10 -14.63
N ASN A 476 -19.80 7.09 -13.80
CA ASN A 476 -19.70 7.20 -12.35
C ASN A 476 -18.44 6.52 -11.85
N TYR A 477 -17.95 7.03 -10.74
CA TYR A 477 -16.80 6.48 -10.04
C TYR A 477 -17.20 6.18 -8.59
N ARG A 478 -16.71 5.04 -8.08
CA ARG A 478 -16.93 4.67 -6.68
C ARG A 478 -16.04 5.48 -5.72
N LEU A 479 -14.90 5.95 -6.23
CA LEU A 479 -13.95 6.75 -5.45
C LEU A 479 -14.64 7.99 -4.86
N ARG A 480 -14.54 8.13 -3.56
CA ARG A 480 -15.10 9.26 -2.80
C ARG A 480 -14.02 10.27 -2.49
N ASP A 481 -14.43 11.52 -2.21
CA ASP A 481 -13.52 12.55 -1.74
C ASP A 481 -12.91 12.14 -0.41
N ALA A 482 -11.64 12.52 -0.21
CA ALA A 482 -10.91 12.19 1.00
C ALA A 482 -11.34 13.08 2.16
N ILE A 483 -11.66 12.48 3.30
CA ILE A 483 -11.88 13.21 4.55
C ILE A 483 -10.52 13.63 5.05
N PHE A 484 -10.28 14.93 5.15
CA PHE A 484 -8.97 15.53 5.32
C PHE A 484 -8.79 16.27 6.65
N SER A 485 -9.66 16.08 7.61
CA SER A 485 -9.52 16.69 8.93
C SER A 485 -9.62 15.68 10.06
N ARG A 486 -8.92 15.96 11.16
CA ARG A 486 -8.88 15.15 12.37
C ARG A 486 -9.05 16.02 13.60
N GLN A 487 -9.68 15.48 14.62
CA GLN A 487 -9.94 16.13 15.91
C GLN A 487 -8.83 15.75 16.89
N ARG A 488 -7.59 16.07 16.52
CA ARG A 488 -6.42 15.76 17.34
C ARG A 488 -5.42 16.91 17.35
N TYR A 489 -4.49 16.87 18.28
CA TYR A 489 -3.42 17.88 18.42
C TYR A 489 -2.24 17.60 17.52
N TRP A 490 -1.74 16.34 17.53
CA TRP A 490 -0.49 15.99 16.83
C TRP A 490 -0.73 15.71 15.35
N GLY A 491 -0.77 16.77 14.59
CA GLY A 491 -0.98 16.81 13.14
C GLY A 491 -0.75 18.24 12.62
N GLU A 492 -0.66 18.39 11.31
CA GLU A 492 -0.47 19.72 10.70
C GLU A 492 -1.70 20.59 10.97
N PRO A 493 -1.52 21.78 11.55
CA PRO A 493 -2.65 22.72 11.71
C PRO A 493 -3.08 23.26 10.34
N PHE A 494 -4.38 23.50 10.18
CA PHE A 494 -4.91 24.15 8.99
C PHE A 494 -4.61 25.66 9.03
N PRO A 495 -4.09 26.24 7.95
CA PRO A 495 -3.82 27.69 7.90
C PRO A 495 -5.09 28.50 7.60
N VAL A 496 -6.09 28.33 8.45
CA VAL A 496 -7.47 28.78 8.23
C VAL A 496 -7.98 29.54 9.44
N TYR A 497 -8.57 30.71 9.20
CA TYR A 497 -9.39 31.42 10.17
C TYR A 497 -10.84 31.54 9.68
N TYR A 498 -11.76 31.77 10.58
CA TYR A 498 -13.20 31.86 10.28
C TYR A 498 -13.73 33.28 10.45
N LYS A 499 -14.34 33.77 9.39
CA LYS A 499 -15.07 35.05 9.37
C LYS A 499 -16.51 34.75 8.96
N ASP A 500 -17.47 35.16 9.80
CA ASP A 500 -18.90 34.90 9.57
C ASP A 500 -19.22 33.43 9.33
N GLY A 501 -18.48 32.53 9.96
CA GLY A 501 -18.63 31.08 9.83
C GLY A 501 -18.03 30.50 8.55
N MET A 502 -17.40 31.31 7.71
CA MET A 502 -16.74 30.86 6.46
C MET A 502 -15.23 30.83 6.63
N PRO A 503 -14.56 29.81 6.05
CA PRO A 503 -13.11 29.68 6.14
C PRO A 503 -12.39 30.64 5.19
N TYR A 504 -11.30 31.20 5.66
CA TYR A 504 -10.36 32.05 4.90
C TYR A 504 -8.95 31.56 5.17
N MET A 505 -8.10 31.62 4.14
CA MET A 505 -6.69 31.25 4.27
C MET A 505 -5.88 32.39 4.87
N ILE A 506 -4.94 32.09 5.76
CA ILE A 506 -3.93 33.08 6.16
C ILE A 506 -3.00 33.36 4.99
N PRO A 507 -2.31 34.55 4.94
CA PRO A 507 -1.38 34.81 3.85
C PRO A 507 -0.27 33.76 3.73
N GLU A 508 0.13 33.45 2.49
CA GLU A 508 1.20 32.43 2.23
C GLU A 508 2.51 32.79 2.92
N GLU A 509 2.85 34.09 2.96
CA GLU A 509 4.08 34.57 3.59
C GLU A 509 4.10 34.35 5.11
N CYS A 510 2.97 34.05 5.71
CA CYS A 510 2.86 33.76 7.14
C CYS A 510 3.03 32.29 7.46
N LEU A 511 3.17 31.43 6.46
CA LEU A 511 3.43 30.00 6.70
C LEU A 511 4.87 29.74 7.15
N PRO A 512 5.11 28.76 8.01
CA PRO A 512 4.15 27.83 8.58
C PRO A 512 3.35 28.39 9.75
N LEU A 513 2.10 27.97 9.85
CA LEU A 513 1.31 28.13 11.07
C LEU A 513 1.65 26.97 11.99
N GLU A 514 2.31 27.26 13.11
CA GLU A 514 2.78 26.25 14.03
C GLU A 514 1.74 25.88 15.08
N LEU A 515 1.82 24.64 15.60
CA LEU A 515 0.95 24.17 16.67
C LEU A 515 1.16 25.02 17.95
N PRO A 516 0.07 25.40 18.63
CA PRO A 516 0.16 26.11 19.90
C PRO A 516 0.48 25.17 21.05
N GLU A 517 0.91 25.72 22.16
CA GLU A 517 1.00 24.98 23.41
C GLU A 517 -0.38 24.80 24.04
N ILE A 518 -0.64 23.59 24.55
CA ILE A 518 -1.86 23.26 25.28
C ILE A 518 -1.52 22.52 26.58
N ASP A 519 -2.46 22.55 27.52
CA ASP A 519 -2.30 21.91 28.84
C ASP A 519 -2.54 20.39 28.81
N LYS A 520 -3.44 19.93 27.97
CA LYS A 520 -3.80 18.52 27.79
C LYS A 520 -4.05 18.21 26.32
N TYR A 521 -3.79 16.98 25.92
CA TYR A 521 -3.97 16.52 24.55
C TYR A 521 -5.32 15.83 24.30
N GLU A 522 -6.27 16.09 25.15
CA GLU A 522 -7.64 15.59 25.12
C GLU A 522 -8.61 16.65 24.58
N PRO A 523 -9.79 16.24 24.05
CA PRO A 523 -10.85 17.20 23.74
C PRO A 523 -11.21 18.08 24.95
N THR A 524 -11.76 19.26 24.69
CA THR A 524 -12.26 20.15 25.75
C THR A 524 -13.49 19.54 26.42
N GLU A 525 -13.83 20.06 27.61
CA GLU A 525 -15.02 19.65 28.35
C GLU A 525 -16.32 19.88 27.57
N THR A 526 -16.32 20.82 26.62
CA THR A 526 -17.45 21.13 25.74
C THR A 526 -17.45 20.34 24.43
N GLY A 527 -16.49 19.42 24.27
CA GLY A 527 -16.39 18.52 23.10
C GLY A 527 -15.66 19.12 21.89
N GLU A 528 -14.98 20.24 22.03
CA GLU A 528 -14.12 20.77 20.99
C GLU A 528 -12.84 19.94 20.88
N PRO A 529 -12.19 19.91 19.68
CA PRO A 529 -10.89 19.26 19.51
C PRO A 529 -9.83 19.82 20.49
N PRO A 530 -8.71 19.08 20.71
CA PRO A 530 -7.67 19.52 21.63
C PRO A 530 -7.12 20.93 21.41
N LEU A 531 -7.08 21.41 20.15
CA LEU A 531 -6.67 22.79 19.86
C LEU A 531 -7.59 23.86 20.47
N GLY A 532 -8.82 23.49 20.83
CA GLY A 532 -9.73 24.35 21.59
C GLY A 532 -9.22 24.72 22.99
N ARG A 533 -8.26 23.97 23.53
CA ARG A 533 -7.60 24.26 24.81
C ARG A 533 -6.53 25.36 24.72
N ALA A 534 -6.09 25.70 23.50
CA ALA A 534 -5.05 26.70 23.31
C ALA A 534 -5.53 28.10 23.72
N LYS A 535 -4.70 28.84 24.45
CA LYS A 535 -4.95 30.21 24.82
C LYS A 535 -4.63 31.18 23.68
N VAL A 536 -3.51 30.95 22.99
CA VAL A 536 -3.01 31.78 21.89
C VAL A 536 -3.31 31.05 20.60
N TRP A 537 -4.55 31.17 20.13
CA TRP A 537 -5.02 30.55 18.91
C TRP A 537 -6.12 31.34 18.24
N ALA A 538 -5.79 32.57 17.84
CA ALA A 538 -6.60 33.47 17.04
C ALA A 538 -5.73 34.17 16.01
N TRP A 539 -6.30 34.60 14.90
CA TRP A 539 -5.58 35.23 13.82
C TRP A 539 -5.90 36.72 13.77
N ASP A 540 -4.86 37.57 13.92
CA ASP A 540 -4.94 39.01 13.77
C ASP A 540 -4.66 39.36 12.28
N THR A 541 -5.68 39.77 11.56
CA THR A 541 -5.60 40.13 10.13
C THR A 541 -4.88 41.44 9.85
N LYS A 542 -4.72 42.31 10.84
CA LYS A 542 -3.96 43.57 10.69
C LYS A 542 -2.45 43.36 10.80
N GLU A 543 -2.04 42.55 11.81
CA GLU A 543 -0.64 42.29 12.07
C GLU A 543 -0.14 40.98 11.48
N ASN A 544 -1.04 40.17 10.89
CA ASN A 544 -0.74 38.89 10.31
C ASN A 544 0.04 37.97 11.26
N LYS A 545 -0.50 37.76 12.44
CA LYS A 545 0.09 36.91 13.45
C LYS A 545 -0.96 36.18 14.30
N VAL A 546 -0.52 35.13 14.98
CA VAL A 546 -1.32 34.42 15.98
C VAL A 546 -1.33 35.24 17.29
N VAL A 547 -2.51 35.44 17.84
CA VAL A 547 -2.73 36.21 19.08
C VAL A 547 -3.61 35.45 20.06
N ASP A 548 -3.77 35.98 21.28
CA ASP A 548 -4.63 35.42 22.31
C ASP A 548 -6.10 35.39 21.87
N LYS A 549 -6.80 34.29 22.14
CA LYS A 549 -8.23 34.13 21.84
C LYS A 549 -9.13 35.22 22.47
N GLN A 550 -8.70 35.81 23.59
CA GLN A 550 -9.45 36.85 24.24
C GLN A 550 -9.55 38.12 23.36
N LEU A 551 -8.68 38.26 22.37
CA LEU A 551 -8.67 39.38 21.44
C LEU A 551 -9.64 39.22 20.26
N ILE A 552 -10.33 38.07 20.15
CA ILE A 552 -11.29 37.81 19.08
C ILE A 552 -12.43 38.83 19.16
N ASP A 553 -12.54 39.64 18.12
CA ASP A 553 -13.61 40.64 17.94
C ASP A 553 -14.51 40.37 16.74
N ASN A 554 -14.18 39.33 15.93
CA ASN A 554 -14.85 38.99 14.68
C ASN A 554 -14.92 40.14 13.65
N ASP A 555 -13.99 41.05 13.73
CA ASP A 555 -13.83 42.20 12.82
C ASP A 555 -12.40 42.28 12.28
N THR A 556 -11.39 42.18 13.15
CA THR A 556 -9.97 42.16 12.78
C THR A 556 -9.23 40.94 13.31
N VAL A 557 -9.71 40.32 14.40
CA VAL A 557 -9.17 39.12 15.03
C VAL A 557 -10.23 38.03 14.96
N PHE A 558 -9.86 36.88 14.39
CA PHE A 558 -10.78 35.78 14.10
C PHE A 558 -10.29 34.47 14.71
N PRO A 559 -11.20 33.54 15.01
CA PRO A 559 -10.81 32.22 15.49
C PRO A 559 -10.11 31.40 14.40
N LEU A 560 -9.05 30.69 14.77
CA LEU A 560 -8.36 29.73 13.92
C LEU A 560 -9.05 28.36 13.95
N GLU A 561 -8.86 27.57 12.88
CA GLU A 561 -9.36 26.21 12.79
C GLU A 561 -8.84 25.35 13.93
N LEU A 562 -9.69 24.52 14.51
CA LEU A 562 -9.35 23.59 15.60
C LEU A 562 -9.00 22.18 15.11
N PHE A 563 -9.27 21.86 13.85
CA PHE A 563 -8.89 20.58 13.27
C PHE A 563 -7.41 20.56 12.87
N THR A 564 -6.86 19.35 12.78
CA THR A 564 -5.56 19.11 12.18
C THR A 564 -5.71 18.19 10.96
N MET A 565 -4.71 18.16 10.11
CA MET A 565 -4.68 17.32 8.93
C MET A 565 -4.43 15.85 9.31
N PRO A 566 -4.88 14.87 8.50
CA PRO A 566 -4.58 13.47 8.73
C PRO A 566 -3.10 13.14 8.48
N GLY A 567 -2.63 12.01 9.00
CA GLY A 567 -1.25 11.57 8.83
C GLY A 567 -0.80 11.48 7.36
N PHE A 568 -1.72 11.13 6.46
CA PHE A 568 -1.38 11.03 5.03
C PHE A 568 -1.13 12.39 4.34
N ALA A 569 -1.42 13.49 4.98
CA ALA A 569 -1.13 14.82 4.42
C ALA A 569 0.37 15.02 4.18
N GLY A 570 1.17 14.73 5.20
CA GLY A 570 2.62 14.86 5.13
C GLY A 570 3.28 13.85 4.20
N SER A 571 2.75 12.65 4.10
CA SER A 571 3.31 11.59 3.27
C SER A 571 2.94 11.66 1.78
N SER A 572 2.01 12.52 1.40
CA SER A 572 1.52 12.56 0.01
C SER A 572 2.51 13.16 -0.99
N ALA A 573 3.37 14.09 -0.58
CA ALA A 573 4.32 14.76 -1.47
C ALA A 573 5.77 14.74 -0.95
N TYR A 574 6.10 13.87 0.01
CA TYR A 574 7.42 13.85 0.62
C TYR A 574 8.55 13.55 -0.36
N TYR A 575 8.30 12.77 -1.38
CA TYR A 575 9.26 12.46 -2.45
C TYR A 575 9.74 13.72 -3.21
N LEU A 576 8.90 14.73 -3.35
CA LEU A 576 9.29 16.02 -3.93
C LEU A 576 10.17 16.82 -2.97
N ARG A 577 9.83 16.83 -1.69
CA ARG A 577 10.60 17.56 -0.70
C ARG A 577 11.99 16.98 -0.48
N TYR A 578 12.16 15.67 -0.59
CA TYR A 578 13.48 15.03 -0.57
C TYR A 578 14.43 15.54 -1.65
N MET A 579 13.88 15.95 -2.80
CA MET A 579 14.70 16.52 -3.87
C MET A 579 15.36 17.83 -3.46
N ASP A 580 14.69 18.63 -2.63
CA ASP A 580 15.08 19.99 -2.27
C ASP A 580 14.66 20.36 -0.83
N PRO A 581 15.13 19.63 0.19
CA PRO A 581 14.55 19.69 1.54
C PRO A 581 14.88 20.97 2.31
N LYS A 582 15.85 21.76 1.84
CA LYS A 582 16.33 22.99 2.52
C LYS A 582 15.86 24.28 1.83
N ASP A 583 15.10 24.17 0.75
CA ASP A 583 14.55 25.32 0.06
C ASP A 583 13.41 25.94 0.88
N ASN A 584 13.55 27.19 1.26
CA ASN A 584 12.53 27.92 2.01
C ASN A 584 11.56 28.72 1.12
N ASP A 585 11.87 28.84 -0.18
CA ASP A 585 11.12 29.64 -1.13
C ASP A 585 10.15 28.81 -1.98
N ALA A 586 10.41 27.51 -2.11
CA ALA A 586 9.60 26.58 -2.86
C ALA A 586 9.59 25.19 -2.23
N LEU A 587 8.55 24.41 -2.50
CA LEU A 587 8.51 22.97 -2.14
C LEU A 587 9.69 22.24 -2.78
N VAL A 588 9.93 22.53 -4.06
CA VAL A 588 11.06 22.06 -4.83
C VAL A 588 11.35 23.10 -5.93
N ALA A 589 12.61 23.47 -6.11
CA ALA A 589 13.00 24.36 -7.20
C ALA A 589 12.76 23.68 -8.55
N LYS A 590 12.38 24.46 -9.56
CA LYS A 590 11.99 23.95 -10.86
C LYS A 590 13.11 23.14 -11.55
N ASP A 591 14.33 23.62 -11.50
CA ASP A 591 15.50 22.95 -12.10
C ASP A 591 15.86 21.64 -11.38
N ILE A 592 15.64 21.58 -10.08
CA ILE A 592 15.86 20.38 -9.26
C ILE A 592 14.79 19.32 -9.57
N ASP A 593 13.52 19.71 -9.64
CA ASP A 593 12.44 18.82 -10.05
C ASP A 593 12.63 18.28 -11.48
N GLU A 594 13.03 19.13 -12.41
CA GLU A 594 13.31 18.72 -13.79
C GLU A 594 14.49 17.75 -13.91
N TYR A 595 15.46 17.82 -13.00
CA TYR A 595 16.57 16.86 -12.95
C TYR A 595 16.15 15.50 -12.38
N TRP A 596 15.55 15.47 -11.18
CA TRP A 596 15.17 14.22 -10.51
C TRP A 596 13.86 13.64 -11.06
N GLN A 597 12.98 14.46 -11.57
CA GLN A 597 11.69 14.11 -12.16
C GLN A 597 10.78 13.36 -11.17
N ASN A 598 10.49 12.10 -11.42
CA ASN A 598 9.75 11.26 -10.50
C ASN A 598 10.65 10.17 -9.89
N VAL A 599 10.10 9.42 -8.95
CA VAL A 599 10.77 8.28 -8.35
C VAL A 599 10.86 7.14 -9.38
N ASP A 600 12.07 6.68 -9.66
CA ASP A 600 12.30 5.58 -10.61
C ASP A 600 11.93 4.22 -10.02
N LEU A 601 12.28 4.01 -8.75
CA LEU A 601 11.95 2.80 -8.00
C LEU A 601 11.39 3.15 -6.64
N TYR A 602 10.17 2.73 -6.37
CA TYR A 602 9.48 2.88 -5.10
C TYR A 602 9.25 1.52 -4.44
N VAL A 603 9.69 1.38 -3.19
CA VAL A 603 9.59 0.13 -2.43
C VAL A 603 8.74 0.35 -1.18
N GLY A 604 7.72 -0.46 -1.01
CA GLY A 604 6.83 -0.36 0.15
C GLY A 604 5.76 -1.44 0.18
N GLY A 605 4.99 -1.49 1.26
CA GLY A 605 3.97 -2.51 1.49
C GLY A 605 2.72 -2.39 0.63
N THR A 606 2.08 -3.50 0.35
CA THR A 606 0.83 -3.57 -0.42
C THR A 606 -0.37 -2.95 0.30
N GLU A 607 -0.31 -2.82 1.62
CA GLU A 607 -1.35 -2.21 2.44
C GLU A 607 -1.63 -0.75 2.09
N HIS A 608 -0.72 -0.10 1.39
CA HIS A 608 -0.84 1.29 0.97
C HIS A 608 -1.48 1.49 -0.41
N ALA A 609 -1.92 0.40 -1.06
CA ALA A 609 -2.44 0.43 -2.43
C ALA A 609 -3.65 1.35 -2.63
N THR A 610 -4.58 1.38 -1.68
CA THR A 610 -5.81 2.19 -1.75
C THR A 610 -5.77 3.47 -0.90
N GLY A 611 -4.76 3.63 -0.07
CA GLY A 611 -4.55 4.82 0.77
C GLY A 611 -3.46 5.71 0.22
N HIS A 612 -2.25 5.58 0.79
CA HIS A 612 -1.09 6.41 0.46
C HIS A 612 -0.83 6.57 -1.04
N LEU A 613 -0.85 5.48 -1.82
CA LEU A 613 -0.56 5.54 -3.25
C LEU A 613 -1.59 6.37 -4.02
N ILE A 614 -2.88 6.24 -3.70
CA ILE A 614 -3.94 7.06 -4.32
C ILE A 614 -3.75 8.54 -3.95
N TYR A 615 -3.51 8.84 -2.68
CA TYR A 615 -3.34 10.22 -2.22
C TYR A 615 -2.08 10.88 -2.79
N SER A 616 -0.96 10.17 -2.86
CA SER A 616 0.26 10.67 -3.50
C SER A 616 0.06 10.94 -4.98
N ARG A 617 -0.62 10.05 -5.69
CA ARG A 617 -0.93 10.22 -7.11
C ARG A 617 -1.85 11.42 -7.35
N PHE A 618 -2.89 11.56 -6.53
CA PHE A 618 -3.77 12.74 -6.57
C PHE A 618 -2.99 14.03 -6.31
N TRP A 619 -2.22 14.06 -5.24
CA TRP A 619 -1.44 15.25 -4.84
C TRP A 619 -0.45 15.65 -5.92
N ASN A 620 0.24 14.67 -6.48
CA ASN A 620 1.19 14.91 -7.57
C ASN A 620 0.51 15.45 -8.84
N LYS A 621 -0.65 14.91 -9.21
CA LYS A 621 -1.42 15.42 -10.37
C LYS A 621 -1.89 16.86 -10.18
N PHE A 622 -2.29 17.19 -8.97
CA PHE A 622 -2.62 18.57 -8.62
C PHE A 622 -1.38 19.48 -8.76
N LEU A 623 -0.24 19.06 -8.22
CA LEU A 623 1.00 19.84 -8.34
C LEU A 623 1.52 19.88 -9.78
N PHE A 624 1.26 18.86 -10.57
CA PHE A 624 1.52 18.87 -12.00
C PHE A 624 0.67 19.93 -12.73
N ASP A 625 -0.62 19.98 -12.43
CA ASP A 625 -1.52 21.01 -12.97
C ASP A 625 -1.08 22.43 -12.59
N TYR A 626 -0.47 22.55 -11.42
CA TYR A 626 0.02 23.83 -10.87
C TYR A 626 1.42 24.20 -11.38
N GLY A 627 2.07 23.32 -12.16
CA GLY A 627 3.41 23.54 -12.71
C GLY A 627 4.57 23.31 -11.75
N VAL A 628 4.34 22.67 -10.61
CA VAL A 628 5.37 22.35 -9.61
C VAL A 628 6.07 21.04 -9.91
N SER A 629 5.31 20.00 -10.22
CA SER A 629 5.87 18.70 -10.65
C SER A 629 5.90 18.61 -12.18
N CYS A 630 7.02 18.17 -12.75
CA CYS A 630 7.16 17.98 -14.19
C CYS A 630 6.61 16.63 -14.68
N LYS A 631 6.26 15.73 -13.79
CA LYS A 631 5.68 14.41 -14.08
C LYS A 631 4.28 14.28 -13.50
N GLU A 632 3.40 13.61 -14.24
CA GLU A 632 2.04 13.33 -13.79
C GLU A 632 1.96 12.23 -12.74
N GLU A 633 2.84 11.23 -12.83
CA GLU A 633 2.91 10.12 -11.87
C GLU A 633 4.13 10.26 -10.97
N PRO A 634 3.97 10.07 -9.65
CA PRO A 634 5.07 10.24 -8.71
C PRO A 634 6.05 9.06 -8.71
N PHE A 635 5.56 7.85 -9.00
CA PHE A 635 6.33 6.61 -8.85
C PHE A 635 6.25 5.79 -10.13
N GLN A 636 7.39 5.61 -10.82
CA GLN A 636 7.43 4.90 -12.09
C GLN A 636 7.32 3.39 -11.90
N LYS A 637 8.21 2.81 -11.12
CA LYS A 637 8.21 1.38 -10.80
C LYS A 637 7.93 1.17 -9.32
N LEU A 638 7.00 0.29 -9.00
CA LEU A 638 6.64 -0.08 -7.64
C LEU A 638 7.01 -1.55 -7.39
N VAL A 639 7.74 -1.77 -6.32
CA VAL A 639 8.04 -3.12 -5.81
C VAL A 639 7.47 -3.24 -4.40
N ASN A 640 6.61 -4.23 -4.21
CA ASN A 640 6.03 -4.50 -2.92
C ASN A 640 6.77 -5.68 -2.27
N GLN A 641 7.42 -5.43 -1.14
CA GLN A 641 8.01 -6.49 -0.35
C GLN A 641 6.94 -7.27 0.40
N GLY A 642 7.18 -8.58 0.57
CA GLY A 642 6.40 -9.40 1.48
C GLY A 642 6.72 -9.09 2.94
N MET A 643 5.98 -9.69 3.86
CA MET A 643 6.23 -9.54 5.30
C MET A 643 7.18 -10.62 5.80
N ILE A 644 8.09 -10.26 6.70
CA ILE A 644 8.74 -11.24 7.55
C ILE A 644 7.79 -11.56 8.71
N GLN A 645 7.38 -12.81 8.79
CA GLN A 645 6.47 -13.31 9.81
C GLN A 645 7.25 -13.76 11.04
N GLY A 646 6.63 -13.63 12.20
CA GLY A 646 7.16 -14.15 13.45
C GLY A 646 6.76 -15.60 13.67
N ARG A 647 7.58 -16.32 14.39
CA ARG A 647 7.23 -17.63 14.91
C ARG A 647 6.84 -17.46 16.37
N SER A 648 5.52 -17.39 16.62
CA SER A 648 4.98 -17.24 17.97
C SER A 648 5.08 -18.52 18.76
N ASN A 649 5.31 -18.40 20.06
CA ASN A 649 5.21 -19.53 20.99
C ASN A 649 4.00 -19.36 21.89
N PHE A 650 3.44 -20.48 22.33
CA PHE A 650 2.25 -20.54 23.18
C PHE A 650 2.51 -21.41 24.41
N VAL A 651 2.00 -20.94 25.54
CA VAL A 651 1.74 -21.74 26.73
C VAL A 651 0.24 -22.03 26.82
N TYR A 652 -0.13 -23.15 27.40
CA TYR A 652 -1.52 -23.59 27.45
C TYR A 652 -2.02 -23.57 28.88
N ARG A 653 -2.87 -22.59 29.19
CA ARG A 653 -3.50 -22.46 30.50
C ARG A 653 -4.68 -23.42 30.58
N ILE A 654 -4.74 -24.21 31.64
CA ILE A 654 -5.89 -25.06 31.93
C ILE A 654 -7.05 -24.18 32.38
N ASN A 655 -8.21 -24.31 31.73
CA ASN A 655 -9.40 -23.54 32.06
C ASN A 655 -9.91 -23.90 33.45
N SER A 656 -10.22 -22.90 34.28
CA SER A 656 -10.75 -23.06 35.61
C SER A 656 -11.72 -21.92 35.94
N ASP A 657 -12.82 -22.26 36.57
CA ASP A 657 -13.79 -21.27 37.04
C ASP A 657 -13.36 -20.62 38.37
N ASP A 658 -12.35 -21.18 39.02
CA ASP A 658 -11.82 -20.68 40.27
C ASP A 658 -10.59 -19.79 40.04
N HIS A 659 -10.84 -18.50 39.93
CA HIS A 659 -9.79 -17.49 39.73
C HIS A 659 -8.93 -17.19 40.95
N SER A 660 -9.25 -17.78 42.11
CA SER A 660 -8.46 -17.64 43.33
C SER A 660 -7.25 -18.56 43.39
N LYS A 661 -7.24 -19.61 42.56
CA LYS A 661 -6.13 -20.58 42.47
C LYS A 661 -5.03 -20.11 41.56
N ALA A 662 -3.81 -20.57 41.80
CA ALA A 662 -2.66 -20.37 40.90
C ALA A 662 -2.96 -20.90 39.51
N PRO A 663 -2.57 -20.19 38.45
CA PRO A 663 -2.75 -20.66 37.09
C PRO A 663 -1.89 -21.90 36.84
N VAL A 664 -2.46 -22.87 36.13
CA VAL A 664 -1.78 -24.13 35.76
C VAL A 664 -1.59 -24.16 34.24
N PHE A 665 -0.36 -24.36 33.81
CA PHE A 665 0.01 -24.48 32.43
C PHE A 665 0.45 -25.90 32.09
N VAL A 666 -0.09 -26.47 31.03
CA VAL A 666 0.25 -27.80 30.54
C VAL A 666 1.11 -27.75 29.30
N SER A 667 2.14 -28.58 29.22
CA SER A 667 3.03 -28.70 28.07
C SER A 667 2.26 -29.09 26.81
N ALA A 668 2.69 -28.56 25.64
CA ALA A 668 1.99 -28.69 24.37
C ALA A 668 1.60 -30.12 23.99
N GLY A 669 2.45 -31.13 24.26
CA GLY A 669 2.17 -32.51 23.93
C GLY A 669 1.08 -33.17 24.80
N LEU A 670 0.74 -32.53 25.93
CA LEU A 670 -0.27 -33.06 26.89
C LEU A 670 -1.54 -32.21 26.88
N LYS A 671 -1.61 -31.14 26.09
CA LYS A 671 -2.72 -30.18 26.11
C LYS A 671 -4.10 -30.77 25.79
N ASP A 672 -4.14 -31.79 24.93
CA ASP A 672 -5.39 -32.43 24.52
C ASP A 672 -6.08 -33.25 25.61
N GLN A 673 -5.38 -33.50 26.71
CA GLN A 673 -5.92 -34.15 27.91
C GLN A 673 -6.71 -33.18 28.81
N TYR A 674 -6.67 -31.88 28.49
CA TYR A 674 -7.30 -30.84 29.32
C TYR A 674 -8.04 -29.84 28.42
N GLU A 675 -8.97 -29.10 28.97
CA GLU A 675 -9.52 -27.91 28.34
C GLU A 675 -8.56 -26.75 28.60
N THR A 676 -7.96 -26.22 27.50
CA THR A 676 -6.91 -25.22 27.61
C THR A 676 -7.22 -23.98 26.76
N THR A 677 -6.66 -22.84 27.19
CA THR A 677 -6.61 -21.61 26.41
C THR A 677 -5.15 -21.32 26.05
N PRO A 678 -4.82 -21.22 24.75
CA PRO A 678 -3.47 -20.84 24.34
C PRO A 678 -3.20 -19.37 24.68
N ILE A 679 -2.02 -19.10 25.21
CA ILE A 679 -1.57 -17.76 25.57
C ILE A 679 -0.22 -17.54 24.91
N HIS A 680 -0.07 -16.42 24.19
CA HIS A 680 1.21 -16.02 23.63
C HIS A 680 2.24 -15.80 24.74
N VAL A 681 3.43 -16.32 24.53
CA VAL A 681 4.56 -16.10 25.42
C VAL A 681 5.70 -15.45 24.66
N ASP A 682 6.44 -14.56 25.35
CA ASP A 682 7.58 -13.88 24.75
C ASP A 682 8.61 -14.91 24.23
N VAL A 683 8.89 -14.85 22.93
CA VAL A 683 9.82 -15.78 22.27
C VAL A 683 11.24 -15.69 22.83
N ASN A 684 11.60 -14.60 23.51
CA ASN A 684 12.92 -14.42 24.14
C ASN A 684 13.11 -15.26 25.41
N ILE A 685 12.04 -15.79 25.98
CA ILE A 685 12.08 -16.70 27.15
C ILE A 685 11.82 -18.15 26.77
N VAL A 686 11.89 -18.44 25.48
CA VAL A 686 11.72 -19.79 24.91
C VAL A 686 12.94 -20.10 24.06
N GLN A 687 13.53 -21.28 24.23
CA GLN A 687 14.65 -21.77 23.42
C GLN A 687 14.33 -23.16 22.89
N ASN A 688 14.33 -23.31 21.55
CA ASN A 688 13.96 -24.57 20.89
C ASN A 688 12.61 -25.13 21.40
N ASP A 689 11.62 -24.24 21.51
CA ASP A 689 10.27 -24.51 22.03
C ASP A 689 10.21 -24.94 23.51
N ILE A 690 11.32 -24.83 24.25
CA ILE A 690 11.36 -25.13 25.67
C ILE A 690 11.31 -23.81 26.48
N LEU A 691 10.33 -23.71 27.35
CA LEU A 691 10.11 -22.53 28.19
C LEU A 691 11.12 -22.45 29.33
N ASP A 692 11.70 -21.25 29.51
CA ASP A 692 12.38 -20.90 30.77
C ASP A 692 11.32 -20.55 31.82
N ILE A 693 11.01 -21.54 32.66
CA ILE A 693 9.92 -21.45 33.64
C ILE A 693 10.15 -20.35 34.67
N ASP A 694 11.36 -20.18 35.16
CA ASP A 694 11.67 -19.17 36.16
C ASP A 694 11.50 -17.75 35.60
N THR A 695 11.97 -17.53 34.37
CA THR A 695 11.79 -16.25 33.67
C THR A 695 10.32 -15.99 33.36
N PHE A 696 9.55 -17.02 32.98
CA PHE A 696 8.12 -16.90 32.74
C PHE A 696 7.36 -16.47 34.00
N LYS A 697 7.68 -17.07 35.13
CA LYS A 697 7.07 -16.69 36.43
C LYS A 697 7.35 -15.24 36.81
N ALA A 698 8.53 -14.76 36.47
CA ALA A 698 8.93 -13.35 36.69
C ALA A 698 8.40 -12.38 35.64
N TRP A 699 7.95 -12.88 34.50
CA TRP A 699 7.53 -12.07 33.35
C TRP A 699 6.28 -11.21 33.64
N ARG A 700 5.31 -11.80 34.36
CA ARG A 700 4.10 -11.09 34.79
C ARG A 700 3.73 -11.45 36.20
N PRO A 701 3.20 -10.50 37.00
CA PRO A 701 2.82 -10.74 38.40
C PRO A 701 1.83 -11.90 38.57
N GLU A 702 0.88 -12.06 37.63
CA GLU A 702 -0.15 -13.09 37.68
C GLU A 702 0.42 -14.51 37.49
N TYR A 703 1.66 -14.67 37.07
CA TYR A 703 2.34 -15.96 36.86
C TYR A 703 3.35 -16.31 37.95
N ASN A 704 3.53 -15.43 38.97
CA ASN A 704 4.57 -15.63 39.98
C ASN A 704 4.43 -16.97 40.74
N ASN A 705 3.22 -17.48 40.92
CA ASN A 705 2.90 -18.74 41.60
C ASN A 705 2.34 -19.81 40.65
N ALA A 706 2.56 -19.66 39.34
CA ALA A 706 2.07 -20.61 38.36
C ALA A 706 2.64 -22.00 38.53
N GLU A 707 1.82 -23.01 38.25
CA GLU A 707 2.17 -24.42 38.28
C GLU A 707 2.25 -24.96 36.84
N PHE A 708 3.11 -25.97 36.63
CA PHE A 708 3.37 -26.51 35.29
C PHE A 708 3.26 -28.01 35.28
N ILE A 709 2.58 -28.54 34.25
CA ILE A 709 2.54 -29.94 33.91
C ILE A 709 3.53 -30.16 32.77
N LEU A 710 4.62 -30.87 33.07
CA LEU A 710 5.80 -31.00 32.20
C LEU A 710 5.77 -32.30 31.36
N GLU A 711 6.49 -32.27 30.26
CA GLU A 711 6.86 -33.43 29.43
C GLU A 711 8.36 -33.72 29.63
N ASP A 712 8.68 -34.93 30.11
CA ASP A 712 10.09 -35.36 30.34
C ASP A 712 10.91 -34.30 31.13
N GLY A 713 10.29 -33.68 32.12
CA GLY A 713 10.91 -32.65 32.96
C GLY A 713 11.03 -31.26 32.33
N LYS A 714 10.46 -31.05 31.16
CA LYS A 714 10.52 -29.79 30.43
C LYS A 714 9.12 -29.32 30.04
N TYR A 715 8.95 -28.01 29.97
CA TYR A 715 7.74 -27.41 29.40
C TYR A 715 7.97 -27.11 27.92
N VAL A 716 7.26 -27.79 27.05
CA VAL A 716 7.30 -27.61 25.60
C VAL A 716 6.18 -26.65 25.19
N CYS A 717 6.55 -25.55 24.55
CA CYS A 717 5.60 -24.57 24.00
C CYS A 717 5.06 -25.02 22.64
N GLY A 718 3.82 -24.66 22.35
CA GLY A 718 3.30 -24.68 20.99
C GLY A 718 3.87 -23.55 20.17
N TRP A 719 3.67 -23.60 18.86
CA TRP A 719 4.14 -22.57 17.94
C TRP A 719 3.22 -22.39 16.74
N ALA A 720 3.23 -21.20 16.18
CA ALA A 720 2.56 -20.86 14.93
C ALA A 720 3.29 -19.72 14.22
N VAL A 721 3.19 -19.70 12.89
CA VAL A 721 3.69 -18.60 12.09
C VAL A 721 2.60 -17.55 12.01
N GLU A 722 2.91 -16.34 12.47
CA GLU A 722 1.98 -15.21 12.55
C GLU A 722 2.65 -13.91 12.13
N LYS A 723 1.88 -12.84 11.98
CA LYS A 723 2.41 -11.49 11.80
C LYS A 723 3.38 -11.16 12.95
N MET A 724 4.56 -10.64 12.62
CA MET A 724 5.49 -10.17 13.65
C MET A 724 4.98 -8.87 14.27
N SER A 725 4.65 -8.91 15.54
CA SER A 725 4.15 -7.74 16.29
C SER A 725 4.37 -7.88 17.79
N LYS A 726 4.38 -6.74 18.49
CA LYS A 726 4.49 -6.71 19.95
C LYS A 726 3.37 -7.49 20.67
N SER A 727 2.16 -7.39 20.15
CA SER A 727 1.00 -8.07 20.77
C SER A 727 1.07 -9.58 20.67
N MET A 728 1.84 -10.10 19.71
CA MET A 728 2.09 -11.54 19.52
C MET A 728 3.35 -12.01 20.26
N PHE A 729 4.09 -11.12 20.88
CA PHE A 729 5.34 -11.42 21.61
C PHE A 729 6.37 -12.21 20.79
N ASN A 730 6.36 -12.03 19.47
CA ASN A 730 7.19 -12.75 18.51
C ASN A 730 8.23 -11.87 17.79
N VAL A 731 8.46 -10.66 18.29
CA VAL A 731 9.37 -9.71 17.70
C VAL A 731 10.83 -10.12 17.91
N VAL A 732 11.61 -10.09 16.82
CA VAL A 732 13.06 -10.23 16.84
C VAL A 732 13.69 -8.87 16.62
N ASN A 733 14.57 -8.45 17.54
CA ASN A 733 15.25 -7.17 17.49
C ASN A 733 16.46 -7.25 16.56
N PRO A 734 16.58 -6.37 15.55
CA PRO A 734 17.73 -6.37 14.65
C PRO A 734 19.04 -6.04 15.36
N ASP A 735 19.03 -5.29 16.45
CA ASP A 735 20.25 -4.98 17.22
C ASP A 735 20.94 -6.23 17.75
N MET A 736 20.16 -7.19 18.26
CA MET A 736 20.70 -8.46 18.75
C MET A 736 21.36 -9.26 17.63
N ILE A 737 20.77 -9.24 16.46
CA ILE A 737 21.29 -9.95 15.28
C ILE A 737 22.59 -9.28 14.79
N VAL A 738 22.59 -7.97 14.69
CA VAL A 738 23.79 -7.19 14.27
C VAL A 738 24.94 -7.37 15.26
N GLU A 739 24.66 -7.36 16.55
CA GLU A 739 25.68 -7.57 17.59
C GLU A 739 26.29 -8.97 17.52
N LYS A 740 25.47 -9.98 17.31
CA LYS A 740 25.92 -11.37 17.30
C LYS A 740 26.56 -11.80 15.98
N TYR A 741 26.02 -11.36 14.84
CA TYR A 741 26.41 -11.85 13.51
C TYR A 741 26.93 -10.76 12.57
N GLY A 742 26.68 -9.50 12.84
CA GLY A 742 27.02 -8.38 11.99
C GLY A 742 25.90 -7.93 11.06
N ALA A 743 25.98 -6.70 10.59
CA ALA A 743 25.03 -6.09 9.68
C ALA A 743 25.03 -6.75 8.30
N ASP A 744 26.20 -7.08 7.76
CA ASP A 744 26.30 -7.73 6.45
C ASP A 744 25.64 -9.12 6.46
N THR A 745 25.77 -9.86 7.55
CA THR A 745 25.09 -11.14 7.72
C THR A 745 23.57 -10.97 7.77
N LEU A 746 23.08 -9.98 8.51
CA LEU A 746 21.64 -9.66 8.55
C LEU A 746 21.12 -9.32 7.16
N ARG A 747 21.80 -8.45 6.42
CA ARG A 747 21.40 -8.04 5.06
C ARG A 747 21.31 -9.24 4.12
N LEU A 748 22.33 -10.10 4.13
CA LEU A 748 22.34 -11.31 3.31
C LEU A 748 21.22 -12.27 3.69
N TYR A 749 21.02 -12.48 4.98
CA TYR A 749 20.02 -13.42 5.46
C TYR A 749 18.59 -13.01 5.13
N GLU A 750 18.25 -11.72 5.30
CA GLU A 750 16.93 -11.23 4.95
C GLU A 750 16.62 -11.40 3.46
N MET A 751 17.62 -11.23 2.61
CA MET A 751 17.47 -11.48 1.17
C MET A 751 17.49 -12.96 0.80
N PHE A 752 18.16 -13.78 1.59
CA PHE A 752 18.27 -15.23 1.36
C PHE A 752 16.99 -16.01 1.74
N LEU A 753 16.19 -15.50 2.66
CA LEU A 753 14.97 -16.16 3.15
C LEU A 753 13.97 -16.54 2.06
N GLY A 754 13.94 -15.80 0.96
CA GLY A 754 13.05 -16.07 -0.18
C GLY A 754 12.91 -14.84 -1.08
N PRO A 755 12.07 -14.94 -2.11
CA PRO A 755 11.80 -13.80 -3.00
C PRO A 755 11.29 -12.58 -2.23
N VAL A 756 11.71 -11.38 -2.63
CA VAL A 756 11.38 -10.12 -1.94
C VAL A 756 9.87 -9.93 -1.78
N GLU A 757 9.10 -10.29 -2.79
CA GLU A 757 7.65 -10.06 -2.84
C GLU A 757 6.84 -11.06 -1.99
N GLN A 758 7.45 -12.16 -1.56
CA GLN A 758 6.77 -13.20 -0.78
C GLN A 758 6.96 -13.01 0.71
N SER A 759 5.89 -13.23 1.46
CA SER A 759 5.97 -13.33 2.92
C SER A 759 6.67 -14.62 3.33
N LYS A 760 7.45 -14.55 4.40
CA LYS A 760 8.32 -15.65 4.85
C LYS A 760 8.54 -15.59 6.36
N PRO A 761 8.61 -16.76 7.03
CA PRO A 761 8.87 -16.80 8.46
C PRO A 761 10.33 -16.49 8.76
N TRP A 762 10.57 -15.77 9.86
CA TRP A 762 11.91 -15.59 10.41
C TRP A 762 12.34 -16.83 11.18
N ASP A 763 13.54 -17.33 10.88
CA ASP A 763 14.20 -18.39 11.63
C ASP A 763 15.63 -17.99 11.98
N THR A 764 15.84 -17.59 13.22
CA THR A 764 17.17 -17.16 13.71
C THR A 764 18.24 -18.25 13.54
N ASN A 765 17.85 -19.53 13.56
CA ASN A 765 18.81 -20.64 13.40
C ASN A 765 19.41 -20.71 11.99
N GLY A 766 18.72 -20.18 10.97
CA GLY A 766 19.19 -20.21 9.58
C GLY A 766 20.28 -19.19 9.25
N ILE A 767 20.50 -18.21 10.12
CA ILE A 767 21.43 -17.09 9.85
C ILE A 767 22.90 -17.50 9.84
N ASP A 768 23.25 -18.58 10.54
CA ASP A 768 24.61 -19.10 10.60
C ASP A 768 25.19 -19.45 9.23
N GLY A 769 24.37 -19.89 8.30
CA GLY A 769 24.78 -20.18 6.92
C GLY A 769 25.36 -18.98 6.20
N CYS A 770 24.71 -17.83 6.34
CA CYS A 770 25.19 -16.57 5.76
C CYS A 770 26.46 -16.06 6.45
N HIS A 771 26.53 -16.22 7.77
CA HIS A 771 27.72 -15.82 8.53
C HIS A 771 28.94 -16.69 8.15
N ARG A 772 28.77 -17.99 8.02
CA ARG A 772 29.83 -18.91 7.55
C ARG A 772 30.27 -18.60 6.12
N PHE A 773 29.34 -18.23 5.26
CA PHE A 773 29.64 -17.77 3.92
C PHE A 773 30.58 -16.57 3.90
N LEU A 774 30.32 -15.55 4.73
CA LEU A 774 31.20 -14.38 4.83
C LEU A 774 32.60 -14.74 5.34
N LYS A 775 32.69 -15.66 6.28
CA LYS A 775 33.99 -16.19 6.75
C LYS A 775 34.76 -16.92 5.63
N LYS A 776 34.04 -17.70 4.83
CA LYS A 776 34.64 -18.40 3.69
C LYS A 776 35.11 -17.43 2.60
N LEU A 777 34.30 -16.42 2.31
CA LEU A 777 34.68 -15.33 1.42
C LEU A 777 35.94 -14.63 1.92
N TRP A 778 35.99 -14.27 3.20
CA TRP A 778 37.13 -13.64 3.83
C TRP A 778 38.42 -14.45 3.63
N GLY A 779 38.33 -15.78 3.72
CA GLY A 779 39.44 -16.71 3.51
C GLY A 779 39.98 -16.74 2.09
N LEU A 780 39.31 -16.17 1.09
CA LEU A 780 39.85 -15.99 -0.26
C LEU A 780 40.87 -14.84 -0.32
N TYR A 781 40.72 -13.87 0.54
CA TYR A 781 41.51 -12.65 0.57
C TYR A 781 42.60 -12.67 1.64
N PHE A 782 42.34 -13.31 2.77
CA PHE A 782 43.23 -13.31 3.94
C PHE A 782 43.58 -14.74 4.39
N GLY A 783 44.84 -14.88 4.78
CA GLY A 783 45.35 -16.14 5.36
C GLY A 783 45.08 -16.27 6.86
N ARG A 784 45.60 -17.33 7.47
CA ARG A 784 45.41 -17.63 8.89
C ARG A 784 46.23 -16.75 9.83
N ALA A 785 47.42 -16.32 9.37
CA ALA A 785 48.30 -15.45 10.17
C ALA A 785 47.73 -14.03 10.17
N GLU A 786 47.95 -13.30 11.26
CA GLU A 786 47.54 -11.92 11.37
C GLU A 786 48.25 -11.05 10.32
N GLY A 787 47.45 -10.29 9.58
CA GLY A 787 47.91 -9.43 8.48
C GLY A 787 48.29 -10.16 7.19
N GLU A 788 48.13 -11.46 7.13
CA GLU A 788 48.43 -12.24 5.93
C GLU A 788 47.40 -11.99 4.82
N VAL A 789 47.87 -11.40 3.69
CA VAL A 789 47.06 -11.14 2.50
C VAL A 789 47.43 -12.18 1.44
N LEU A 790 46.40 -12.90 0.94
CA LEU A 790 46.58 -13.96 -0.04
C LEU A 790 46.46 -13.47 -1.50
N ILE A 791 46.06 -12.23 -1.71
CA ILE A 791 45.82 -11.65 -3.04
C ILE A 791 47.14 -11.66 -3.82
N ASN A 792 47.11 -12.19 -5.04
CA ASN A 792 48.21 -12.21 -5.97
C ASN A 792 47.82 -11.66 -7.35
N ASP A 793 48.80 -11.43 -8.18
CA ASP A 793 48.65 -10.91 -9.53
C ASP A 793 48.85 -11.98 -10.61
N ASP A 794 48.72 -13.25 -10.25
CA ASP A 794 48.79 -14.37 -11.17
C ASP A 794 47.64 -14.32 -12.17
N GLU A 795 47.92 -14.92 -13.35
CA GLU A 795 46.89 -15.06 -14.37
C GLU A 795 45.82 -16.07 -13.90
N PRO A 796 44.54 -15.74 -13.93
CA PRO A 796 43.49 -16.65 -13.47
C PRO A 796 43.34 -17.83 -14.43
N SER A 797 42.95 -18.99 -13.89
CA SER A 797 42.62 -20.17 -14.68
C SER A 797 41.34 -19.94 -15.51
N LYS A 798 41.20 -20.70 -16.58
CA LYS A 798 39.95 -20.69 -17.36
C LYS A 798 38.73 -21.05 -16.54
N GLU A 799 38.86 -21.97 -15.59
CA GLU A 799 37.80 -22.39 -14.67
C GLU A 799 37.37 -21.25 -13.74
N SER A 800 38.36 -20.51 -13.19
CA SER A 800 38.08 -19.36 -12.35
C SER A 800 37.42 -18.23 -13.12
N LEU A 801 37.84 -17.94 -14.35
CA LEU A 801 37.21 -16.97 -15.21
C LEU A 801 35.78 -17.37 -15.58
N LYS A 802 35.55 -18.64 -15.85
CA LYS A 802 34.20 -19.16 -16.13
C LYS A 802 33.28 -18.97 -14.92
N SER A 803 33.73 -19.36 -13.74
CA SER A 803 32.99 -19.16 -12.49
C SER A 803 32.66 -17.68 -12.23
N LEU A 804 33.61 -16.79 -12.46
CA LEU A 804 33.44 -15.35 -12.31
C LEU A 804 32.39 -14.80 -13.30
N HIS A 805 32.50 -15.11 -14.58
CA HIS A 805 31.58 -14.58 -15.59
C HIS A 805 30.16 -15.16 -15.47
N LYS A 806 30.02 -16.40 -15.04
CA LYS A 806 28.74 -16.97 -14.62
C LYS A 806 28.10 -16.17 -13.50
N LEU A 807 28.90 -15.85 -12.49
CA LEU A 807 28.45 -15.06 -11.34
C LEU A 807 28.03 -13.64 -11.75
N ILE A 808 28.85 -12.97 -12.58
CA ILE A 808 28.52 -11.61 -13.07
C ILE A 808 27.19 -11.63 -13.80
N LYS A 809 27.00 -12.55 -14.72
CA LYS A 809 25.76 -12.68 -15.49
C LYS A 809 24.55 -12.93 -14.60
N LYS A 810 24.68 -13.89 -13.66
CA LYS A 810 23.59 -14.27 -12.76
C LYS A 810 23.21 -13.15 -11.82
N VAL A 811 24.17 -12.52 -11.15
CA VAL A 811 23.93 -11.46 -10.20
C VAL A 811 23.35 -10.22 -10.88
N THR A 812 23.87 -9.84 -12.05
CA THR A 812 23.35 -8.71 -12.82
C THR A 812 21.87 -8.93 -13.20
N HIS A 813 21.56 -10.09 -13.75
CA HIS A 813 20.18 -10.46 -14.07
C HIS A 813 19.28 -10.45 -12.84
N ASP A 814 19.72 -11.05 -11.76
CA ASP A 814 18.94 -11.23 -10.55
C ASP A 814 18.66 -9.90 -9.83
N ILE A 815 19.63 -8.98 -9.78
CA ILE A 815 19.39 -7.66 -9.20
C ILE A 815 18.32 -6.91 -9.99
N GLU A 816 18.39 -6.92 -11.31
CA GLU A 816 17.42 -6.26 -12.18
C GLU A 816 16.01 -6.83 -12.05
N HIS A 817 15.88 -8.09 -11.63
CA HIS A 817 14.61 -8.78 -11.42
C HIS A 817 14.25 -8.98 -9.94
N PHE A 818 14.97 -8.37 -9.03
CA PHE A 818 14.77 -8.48 -7.57
C PHE A 818 14.84 -9.93 -7.06
N SER A 819 15.59 -10.78 -7.74
CA SER A 819 15.82 -12.19 -7.36
C SER A 819 17.05 -12.33 -6.47
N TYR A 820 17.07 -11.63 -5.35
CA TYR A 820 18.25 -11.54 -4.48
C TYR A 820 18.59 -12.86 -3.78
N ASN A 821 17.59 -13.67 -3.46
CA ASN A 821 17.81 -14.98 -2.85
C ASN A 821 18.65 -15.90 -3.75
N THR A 822 18.41 -15.89 -5.05
CA THR A 822 19.20 -16.67 -6.01
C THR A 822 20.57 -16.06 -6.27
N SER A 823 20.72 -14.75 -6.16
CA SER A 823 22.02 -14.07 -6.20
C SER A 823 22.93 -14.55 -5.08
N ILE A 824 22.42 -14.63 -3.85
CA ILE A 824 23.19 -15.04 -2.68
C ILE A 824 23.60 -16.52 -2.82
N SER A 825 22.71 -17.38 -3.30
CA SER A 825 23.06 -18.77 -3.63
C SER A 825 24.16 -18.84 -4.68
N ALA A 826 24.13 -17.99 -5.69
CA ALA A 826 25.17 -17.92 -6.72
C ALA A 826 26.51 -17.48 -6.15
N PHE A 827 26.54 -16.52 -5.23
CA PHE A 827 27.74 -16.12 -4.50
C PHE A 827 28.32 -17.29 -3.70
N MET A 828 27.48 -18.02 -2.99
CA MET A 828 27.92 -19.18 -2.19
C MET A 828 28.58 -20.26 -3.07
N ILE A 829 27.98 -20.55 -4.23
CA ILE A 829 28.51 -21.49 -5.21
C ILE A 829 29.85 -21.00 -5.76
N ALA A 830 29.93 -19.75 -6.21
CA ALA A 830 31.14 -19.20 -6.79
C ALA A 830 32.30 -19.16 -5.80
N VAL A 831 32.07 -18.73 -4.55
CA VAL A 831 33.08 -18.71 -3.50
C VAL A 831 33.56 -20.14 -3.17
N GLY A 832 32.66 -21.12 -3.18
CA GLY A 832 33.01 -22.52 -3.07
C GLY A 832 33.94 -23.00 -4.19
N GLU A 833 33.61 -22.66 -5.42
CA GLU A 833 34.43 -22.96 -6.60
C GLU A 833 35.82 -22.30 -6.53
N PHE A 834 35.89 -21.02 -6.22
CA PHE A 834 37.15 -20.30 -6.07
C PHE A 834 38.04 -20.88 -4.97
N SER A 835 37.44 -21.31 -3.87
CA SER A 835 38.14 -21.99 -2.77
C SER A 835 38.75 -23.30 -3.22
N GLN A 836 38.00 -24.12 -3.97
CA GLN A 836 38.50 -25.38 -4.54
C GLN A 836 39.60 -25.16 -5.57
N GLN A 837 39.47 -24.13 -6.38
CA GLN A 837 40.44 -23.73 -7.40
C GLN A 837 41.66 -23.04 -6.81
N LYS A 838 41.67 -22.76 -5.51
CA LYS A 838 42.72 -21.97 -4.83
C LYS A 838 42.97 -20.63 -5.54
N CYS A 839 41.89 -19.99 -5.97
CA CYS A 839 41.94 -18.72 -6.70
C CYS A 839 42.11 -17.55 -5.75
N HIS A 840 43.22 -16.87 -5.85
CA HIS A 840 43.55 -15.64 -5.09
C HIS A 840 43.96 -14.50 -6.01
N CYS A 841 43.61 -14.63 -7.30
CA CYS A 841 43.99 -13.67 -8.32
C CYS A 841 43.21 -12.36 -8.16
N ARG A 842 43.89 -11.22 -8.14
CA ARG A 842 43.29 -9.89 -8.07
C ARG A 842 42.24 -9.70 -9.19
N GLU A 843 42.54 -10.17 -10.39
CA GLU A 843 41.64 -10.09 -11.56
C GLU A 843 40.26 -10.74 -11.33
N VAL A 844 40.18 -11.75 -10.45
CA VAL A 844 38.92 -12.40 -10.07
C VAL A 844 38.37 -11.82 -8.76
N LEU A 845 39.22 -11.58 -7.77
CA LEU A 845 38.79 -11.14 -6.44
C LEU A 845 38.30 -9.71 -6.42
N LYS A 846 38.82 -8.83 -7.28
CA LYS A 846 38.35 -7.44 -7.40
C LYS A 846 36.92 -7.33 -7.93
N PRO A 847 36.58 -7.95 -9.07
CA PRO A 847 35.18 -8.00 -9.52
C PRO A 847 34.24 -8.68 -8.51
N LEU A 848 34.68 -9.74 -7.84
CA LEU A 848 33.89 -10.44 -6.83
C LEU A 848 33.49 -9.49 -5.68
N ALA A 849 34.44 -8.68 -5.19
CA ALA A 849 34.16 -7.68 -4.16
C ALA A 849 33.14 -6.62 -4.62
N ILE A 850 33.25 -6.17 -5.87
CA ILE A 850 32.32 -5.18 -6.45
C ILE A 850 30.91 -5.78 -6.59
N LEU A 851 30.79 -7.01 -7.06
CA LEU A 851 29.51 -7.71 -7.17
C LEU A 851 28.83 -7.89 -5.80
N LEU A 852 29.61 -8.14 -4.75
CA LEU A 852 29.11 -8.33 -3.41
C LEU A 852 28.73 -7.01 -2.72
N ALA A 853 29.32 -5.89 -3.10
CA ALA A 853 29.16 -4.60 -2.43
C ALA A 853 27.70 -4.18 -2.18
N PRO A 854 26.75 -4.35 -3.13
CA PRO A 854 25.35 -4.04 -2.86
C PRO A 854 24.74 -4.87 -1.74
N PHE A 855 25.13 -6.11 -1.59
CA PHE A 855 24.58 -7.05 -0.61
C PHE A 855 25.24 -6.94 0.76
N ALA A 856 26.56 -6.80 0.80
CA ALA A 856 27.37 -6.77 2.02
C ALA A 856 28.40 -5.64 1.94
N PRO A 857 27.94 -4.38 2.11
CA PRO A 857 28.79 -3.22 1.81
C PRO A 857 29.98 -3.03 2.75
N HIS A 858 29.88 -3.43 4.01
CA HIS A 858 30.97 -3.22 4.98
C HIS A 858 32.17 -4.11 4.65
N ILE A 859 31.97 -5.41 4.51
CA ILE A 859 33.04 -6.33 4.13
C ILE A 859 33.61 -5.99 2.76
N ALA A 860 32.74 -5.61 1.81
CA ALA A 860 33.15 -5.24 0.46
C ALA A 860 34.08 -4.02 0.45
N GLU A 861 33.81 -3.01 1.26
CA GLU A 861 34.69 -1.84 1.43
C GLU A 861 36.06 -2.25 1.99
N GLU A 862 36.11 -3.14 2.99
CA GLU A 862 37.34 -3.64 3.56
C GLU A 862 38.16 -4.42 2.53
N LEU A 863 37.52 -5.26 1.73
CA LEU A 863 38.16 -6.00 0.65
C LEU A 863 38.71 -5.07 -0.43
N TRP A 864 37.93 -4.02 -0.77
CA TRP A 864 38.33 -3.00 -1.75
C TRP A 864 39.58 -2.25 -1.34
N GLU A 865 39.67 -1.83 -0.08
CA GLU A 865 40.87 -1.18 0.47
C GLU A 865 42.07 -2.13 0.42
N THR A 866 41.87 -3.39 0.78
CA THR A 866 42.92 -4.41 0.74
C THR A 866 43.40 -4.71 -0.68
N LEU A 867 42.51 -4.63 -1.66
CA LEU A 867 42.82 -4.79 -3.09
C LEU A 867 43.57 -3.58 -3.69
N GLY A 868 43.74 -2.50 -2.91
CA GLY A 868 44.35 -1.26 -3.38
C GLY A 868 43.40 -0.38 -4.21
N GLY A 869 42.08 -0.55 -4.05
CA GLY A 869 41.07 0.27 -4.71
C GLY A 869 41.13 1.73 -4.23
N GLU A 870 40.87 2.66 -5.12
CA GLU A 870 40.79 4.08 -4.81
C GLU A 870 39.40 4.47 -4.33
N GLY A 871 39.30 5.28 -3.29
CA GLY A 871 38.04 5.79 -2.76
C GLY A 871 37.11 4.68 -2.23
N SER A 872 35.82 4.91 -2.30
CA SER A 872 34.81 3.93 -1.91
C SER A 872 34.51 2.93 -3.01
N ILE A 873 34.24 1.67 -2.65
CA ILE A 873 33.83 0.63 -3.59
C ILE A 873 32.53 0.99 -4.33
N CYS A 874 31.68 1.82 -3.72
CA CYS A 874 30.42 2.23 -4.33
C CYS A 874 30.59 3.11 -5.58
N ASP A 875 31.77 3.67 -5.80
CA ASP A 875 32.14 4.45 -6.97
C ASP A 875 32.95 3.64 -8.02
N ALA A 876 33.16 2.36 -7.79
CA ALA A 876 33.74 1.46 -8.78
C ALA A 876 32.79 1.25 -9.99
N SER A 877 33.25 0.56 -11.00
CA SER A 877 32.43 0.21 -12.15
C SER A 877 31.90 -1.22 -12.05
N TRP A 878 30.62 -1.40 -12.30
CA TRP A 878 29.99 -2.72 -12.28
C TRP A 878 30.65 -3.64 -13.30
N PRO A 879 31.08 -4.85 -12.92
CA PRO A 879 31.75 -5.77 -13.84
C PRO A 879 30.83 -6.20 -14.98
N GLN A 880 31.41 -6.32 -16.16
CA GLN A 880 30.75 -6.83 -17.36
C GLN A 880 31.15 -8.29 -17.57
N TYR A 881 30.19 -9.13 -17.97
CA TYR A 881 30.50 -10.51 -18.33
C TYR A 881 30.81 -10.65 -19.80
N ASP A 882 31.66 -11.61 -20.13
CA ASP A 882 32.03 -11.96 -21.50
C ASP A 882 31.41 -13.33 -21.84
N GLU A 883 30.55 -13.34 -22.86
CA GLU A 883 29.87 -14.58 -23.31
C GLU A 883 30.87 -15.65 -23.74
N GLN A 884 32.02 -15.27 -24.25
CA GLN A 884 33.06 -16.22 -24.67
C GLN A 884 33.65 -17.01 -23.51
N MET A 885 33.67 -16.42 -22.31
CA MET A 885 34.11 -17.09 -21.08
C MET A 885 33.09 -18.13 -20.59
N LEU A 886 31.85 -18.05 -21.05
CA LEU A 886 30.72 -18.93 -20.69
C LEU A 886 30.57 -20.12 -21.62
N VAL A 887 31.31 -20.15 -22.75
CA VAL A 887 31.22 -21.24 -23.71
C VAL A 887 31.79 -22.52 -23.08
N GLU A 888 30.97 -23.53 -22.97
CA GLU A 888 31.37 -24.86 -22.56
C GLU A 888 32.01 -25.58 -23.75
N ASN A 889 33.32 -25.76 -23.71
CA ASN A 889 34.01 -26.56 -24.71
C ASN A 889 33.80 -28.08 -24.51
N GLU A 890 33.27 -28.45 -23.39
CA GLU A 890 33.00 -29.84 -23.01
C GLU A 890 31.60 -29.97 -22.41
N MET A 891 30.96 -31.12 -22.67
CA MET A 891 29.70 -31.51 -22.06
C MET A 891 29.86 -32.85 -21.31
N GLN A 892 29.23 -32.93 -20.14
CA GLN A 892 29.11 -34.19 -19.43
C GLN A 892 27.77 -34.85 -19.71
N LEU A 893 27.79 -36.10 -20.13
CA LEU A 893 26.62 -36.92 -20.37
C LEU A 893 26.58 -38.10 -19.40
N THR A 894 25.41 -38.31 -18.83
CA THR A 894 25.17 -39.49 -18.01
C THR A 894 24.93 -40.69 -18.93
N ILE A 895 25.70 -41.74 -18.75
CA ILE A 895 25.56 -42.98 -19.52
C ILE A 895 24.68 -43.98 -18.75
N SER A 896 23.58 -44.37 -19.37
CA SER A 896 22.62 -45.32 -18.82
C SER A 896 22.47 -46.55 -19.71
N PHE A 897 22.13 -47.64 -19.08
CA PHE A 897 21.83 -48.92 -19.74
C PHE A 897 20.41 -49.34 -19.32
N ASN A 898 19.55 -49.50 -20.31
CA ASN A 898 18.11 -49.80 -20.08
C ASN A 898 17.47 -48.85 -19.04
N GLY A 899 17.79 -47.54 -19.13
CA GLY A 899 17.24 -46.51 -18.29
C GLY A 899 17.88 -46.35 -16.91
N LYS A 900 18.86 -47.16 -16.55
CA LYS A 900 19.59 -47.07 -15.28
C LYS A 900 20.93 -46.37 -15.48
N ALA A 901 21.06 -45.19 -14.87
CA ALA A 901 22.31 -44.39 -14.89
C ALA A 901 23.48 -45.19 -14.25
N ARG A 902 24.63 -45.19 -14.91
CA ARG A 902 25.80 -45.98 -14.50
C ARG A 902 27.06 -45.14 -14.24
N TYR A 903 27.38 -44.25 -15.17
CA TYR A 903 28.57 -43.39 -15.06
C TYR A 903 28.41 -42.13 -15.93
N GLN A 904 29.38 -41.25 -15.84
CA GLN A 904 29.41 -40.04 -16.68
C GLN A 904 30.59 -40.10 -17.64
N MET A 905 30.42 -39.52 -18.82
CA MET A 905 31.47 -39.31 -19.80
C MET A 905 31.50 -37.86 -20.24
N THR A 906 32.70 -37.36 -20.52
CA THR A 906 32.94 -36.01 -21.01
C THR A 906 33.17 -36.04 -22.53
N PHE A 907 32.49 -35.17 -23.23
CA PHE A 907 32.59 -35.01 -24.69
C PHE A 907 32.84 -33.58 -25.05
N PRO A 908 33.44 -33.26 -26.22
CA PRO A 908 33.41 -31.92 -26.76
C PRO A 908 31.99 -31.45 -26.91
N ALA A 909 31.71 -30.14 -26.60
CA ALA A 909 30.36 -29.58 -26.64
C ALA A 909 29.70 -29.65 -28.01
N ASP A 910 30.50 -29.68 -29.07
CA ASP A 910 30.12 -29.79 -30.48
C ASP A 910 30.13 -31.23 -31.03
N ALA A 911 30.35 -32.25 -30.19
CA ALA A 911 30.35 -33.63 -30.62
C ALA A 911 29.00 -34.04 -31.22
N SER A 912 29.05 -34.71 -32.39
CA SER A 912 27.86 -35.23 -33.03
C SER A 912 27.26 -36.41 -32.22
N ASN A 913 25.96 -36.63 -32.37
CA ASN A 913 25.32 -37.81 -31.78
C ASN A 913 25.97 -39.12 -32.18
N ASP A 914 26.44 -39.24 -33.41
CA ASP A 914 27.14 -40.43 -33.91
C ASP A 914 28.49 -40.62 -33.22
N ASP A 915 29.24 -39.53 -33.04
CA ASP A 915 30.53 -39.60 -32.33
C ASP A 915 30.35 -39.97 -30.88
N VAL A 916 29.32 -39.43 -30.24
CA VAL A 916 28.94 -39.78 -28.85
C VAL A 916 28.55 -41.24 -28.74
N GLN A 917 27.72 -41.76 -29.65
CA GLN A 917 27.35 -43.16 -29.67
C GLN A 917 28.56 -44.10 -29.83
N LYS A 918 29.45 -43.78 -30.77
CA LYS A 918 30.68 -44.56 -31.02
C LYS A 918 31.58 -44.57 -29.77
N ALA A 919 31.78 -43.41 -29.16
CA ALA A 919 32.63 -43.28 -27.98
C ALA A 919 32.06 -44.03 -26.78
N VAL A 920 30.76 -43.95 -26.58
CA VAL A 920 30.08 -44.68 -25.48
C VAL A 920 30.20 -46.21 -25.65
N LEU A 921 30.02 -46.71 -26.88
CA LEU A 921 30.13 -48.13 -27.16
C LEU A 921 31.57 -48.63 -27.10
N ALA A 922 32.55 -47.78 -27.37
CA ALA A 922 33.98 -48.10 -27.31
C ALA A 922 34.58 -47.98 -25.89
N ASP A 923 33.86 -47.38 -24.94
CA ASP A 923 34.34 -47.19 -23.58
C ASP A 923 34.45 -48.51 -22.84
N GLU A 924 35.57 -48.76 -22.19
CA GLU A 924 35.82 -49.99 -21.45
C GLU A 924 34.80 -50.30 -20.37
N ARG A 925 34.22 -49.23 -19.76
CA ARG A 925 33.19 -49.33 -18.74
C ARG A 925 31.85 -49.86 -19.31
N ALA A 926 31.58 -49.60 -20.59
CA ALA A 926 30.39 -50.10 -21.26
C ALA A 926 30.41 -51.62 -21.47
N ALA A 927 31.58 -52.21 -21.68
CA ALA A 927 31.74 -53.65 -21.89
C ALA A 927 31.15 -54.48 -20.76
N LYS A 928 31.30 -54.03 -19.53
CA LYS A 928 30.71 -54.65 -18.32
C LYS A 928 29.19 -54.78 -18.32
N TYR A 929 28.52 -53.79 -18.94
CA TYR A 929 27.05 -53.73 -18.97
C TYR A 929 26.49 -54.37 -20.24
N ILE A 930 27.27 -54.43 -21.32
CA ILE A 930 26.91 -55.06 -22.59
C ILE A 930 27.13 -56.59 -22.52
N ASP A 931 28.18 -57.05 -21.91
CA ASP A 931 28.56 -58.42 -21.64
C ASP A 931 27.69 -59.49 -22.33
N GLY A 932 28.00 -59.81 -23.58
CA GLY A 932 27.30 -60.81 -24.39
C GLY A 932 25.86 -60.47 -24.86
N LYS A 933 25.37 -59.33 -24.51
CA LYS A 933 24.04 -58.82 -24.90
C LYS A 933 24.13 -58.08 -26.23
N GLN A 934 23.04 -58.08 -26.96
CA GLN A 934 22.92 -57.30 -28.20
C GLN A 934 22.52 -55.87 -27.92
N VAL A 935 23.27 -54.92 -28.44
CA VAL A 935 22.88 -53.51 -28.46
C VAL A 935 21.77 -53.30 -29.50
N VAL A 936 20.58 -52.99 -29.01
CA VAL A 936 19.41 -52.76 -29.88
C VAL A 936 19.39 -51.34 -30.39
N LYS A 937 19.67 -50.38 -29.52
CA LYS A 937 19.56 -48.97 -29.84
C LYS A 937 20.39 -48.11 -28.86
N VAL A 938 20.96 -47.02 -29.34
CA VAL A 938 21.59 -45.99 -28.49
C VAL A 938 20.83 -44.68 -28.68
N ILE A 939 20.26 -44.17 -27.61
CA ILE A 939 19.49 -42.92 -27.60
C ILE A 939 20.35 -41.85 -26.98
N VAL A 940 20.69 -40.81 -27.76
CA VAL A 940 21.41 -39.63 -27.26
C VAL A 940 20.41 -38.46 -27.09
N VAL A 941 20.25 -38.00 -25.87
CA VAL A 941 19.53 -36.75 -25.57
C VAL A 941 20.59 -35.67 -25.38
N PRO A 942 20.71 -34.71 -26.30
CA PRO A 942 21.75 -33.72 -26.26
C PRO A 942 21.84 -33.01 -24.89
N LYS A 943 23.06 -32.85 -24.39
CA LYS A 943 23.37 -32.19 -23.12
C LYS A 943 22.75 -32.83 -21.86
N LYS A 944 22.21 -34.05 -21.95
CA LYS A 944 21.55 -34.70 -20.80
C LYS A 944 22.05 -36.14 -20.53
N ILE A 945 21.72 -37.03 -21.41
CA ILE A 945 21.89 -38.47 -21.14
C ILE A 945 22.08 -39.26 -22.43
N VAL A 946 22.84 -40.35 -22.32
CA VAL A 946 22.92 -41.38 -23.36
C VAL A 946 22.34 -42.67 -22.76
N ASN A 947 21.30 -43.22 -23.38
CA ASN A 947 20.74 -44.51 -22.98
C ASN A 947 21.03 -45.58 -23.97
N VAL A 948 21.77 -46.62 -23.55
CA VAL A 948 22.06 -47.78 -24.34
C VAL A 948 21.03 -48.86 -24.03
N VAL A 949 20.22 -49.21 -25.02
CA VAL A 949 19.21 -50.26 -24.91
C VAL A 949 19.86 -51.61 -25.31
N ILE A 950 19.94 -52.52 -24.41
CA ILE A 950 20.53 -53.85 -24.57
C ILE A 950 19.48 -54.94 -24.29
N LYS A 951 19.58 -56.08 -25.05
CA LYS A 951 18.64 -57.21 -24.95
C LYS A 951 19.40 -58.52 -24.80
#